data_4a64a4e2a72d98dd17f746b791afa8a8
#
_entry.id   4a64a4e2a72d98dd17f746b791afa8a8
#
_cell.length_a   1.000
_cell.length_b   1.000
_cell.length_c   1.000
_cell.angle_alpha   90.00
_cell.angle_beta   90.00
_cell.angle_gamma   90.00
#
_symmetry.space_group_name_H-M   'P 1'
#
loop_
_entity.id
_entity.type
_entity.pdbx_description
1 polymer ?
#
loop_
_entity_poly.entity_id
_entity_poly.type
_entity_poly.pdbx_seq_one_letter_code
_entity_poly.pdbx_strand_id
1 'polypeptide(L)'
;MALMEFAQGATVCSMGEPMQNLFFITKGAVTASLAGRNFRFEQGDTVGLDAISSGNYNHTYTAVEPVTVFAYPCDSFETLDKLLKDKPDVAHLLANSMCRKLSDFLRYWSTLKLEADSAFQTMDDIYPQYLRLCTLYAFASKQLPGLGAINGAVDAGAVEGWMHEYYTEFKDLDAGTQKTLFKIPGIASGFLRKGAEDIIDVLQSCKVLKEYLANISKVYVNQDSTDLLSLITDLHLSSMTIKGADAAVSGIMSRLTGMLSGMTSISAASYQGRLAEYTEAVKANRGTKGVTELPDATRPKQNLAESMSIILEYSGMPEETANVFARQVHEFTGMTDRTSSDDDVYRLRRELTKVFYPVYTNVFVKHLKDPNPPTIIKMFLEFGYIDAALAGHANADYLYSIADTVAGDPTRGVYTVREWLKAIYEGRKEPSRDEFDLDWPAWLQDQKTVGEITAAEAARLLDDQEAKLRFELENVFPIANKMTYGRSTTFCPLFGDHNLQRKLDESLVTPDRIYETFDEIDAVDPAAFHRPVIYENPELGIAKENVNLKVMPDIILMPNVGTRGAMWQDIEGRKRSTPGRVFAPIFLLIDLKPMLMRMTGEFRWEICKRIMGMRWNDLSDPSLTAEYCDYLQFYRSNRDLSAEVKGEIKLELTRAKNNYRTVFVNNYTEWLLYESNGSPRLTKTARKILMTYCPFPAETREKIATNPQFADALKIHSVKSMQRQQQLSRLIQKLEQGGKEVPKELTDELAFAKY
;
A
#
# COMPACT_ATOMS: atom_id res chain seq x y z
N MET A 1 45.72 -19.89 8.51
CA MET A 1 44.98 -18.74 9.00
C MET A 1 45.94 -17.56 9.05
N ALA A 2 45.65 -16.51 8.30
CA ALA A 2 46.46 -15.29 8.26
C ALA A 2 45.58 -14.09 8.58
N LEU A 3 46.07 -13.16 9.40
CA LEU A 3 45.48 -11.84 9.55
C LEU A 3 45.95 -10.99 8.36
N MET A 4 45.05 -10.37 7.65
CA MET A 4 45.32 -9.50 6.51
C MET A 4 44.66 -8.14 6.74
N GLU A 5 45.35 -7.09 6.33
CA GLU A 5 44.86 -5.72 6.42
C GLU A 5 44.81 -5.11 5.03
N PHE A 6 43.71 -4.41 4.75
CA PHE A 6 43.49 -3.72 3.49
C PHE A 6 43.20 -2.25 3.77
N ALA A 7 43.87 -1.37 3.02
CA ALA A 7 43.56 0.06 3.10
C ALA A 7 42.23 0.38 2.43
N GLN A 8 41.63 1.53 2.78
CA GLN A 8 40.44 2.03 2.10
C GLN A 8 40.68 2.09 0.56
N GLY A 9 39.70 1.59 -0.19
CA GLY A 9 39.75 1.48 -1.65
C GLY A 9 40.48 0.26 -2.18
N ALA A 10 41.12 -0.55 -1.33
CA ALA A 10 41.82 -1.77 -1.76
C ALA A 10 40.81 -2.89 -2.06
N THR A 11 41.12 -3.72 -3.04
CA THR A 11 40.34 -4.91 -3.39
C THR A 11 40.78 -6.08 -2.49
N VAL A 12 39.80 -6.70 -1.83
CA VAL A 12 40.01 -7.89 -0.98
C VAL A 12 40.08 -9.15 -1.83
N CYS A 13 39.18 -9.29 -2.80
CA CYS A 13 39.19 -10.31 -3.85
C CYS A 13 38.40 -9.81 -5.04
N SER A 14 38.74 -10.30 -6.25
CA SER A 14 38.16 -9.87 -7.50
C SER A 14 37.25 -10.93 -8.09
N MET A 15 36.17 -10.47 -8.76
CA MET A 15 35.26 -11.37 -9.49
C MET A 15 36.05 -12.21 -10.53
N GLY A 16 35.78 -13.51 -10.56
CA GLY A 16 36.40 -14.47 -11.48
C GLY A 16 37.77 -15.01 -11.02
N GLU A 17 38.39 -14.45 -9.98
CA GLU A 17 39.56 -15.05 -9.36
C GLU A 17 39.24 -16.39 -8.72
N PRO A 18 40.10 -17.42 -8.82
CA PRO A 18 39.94 -18.67 -8.14
C PRO A 18 39.80 -18.46 -6.63
N MET A 19 38.83 -19.06 -6.03
CA MET A 19 38.65 -19.01 -4.58
C MET A 19 39.81 -19.74 -3.88
N GLN A 20 40.53 -19.05 -3.02
CA GLN A 20 41.62 -19.61 -2.21
C GLN A 20 41.34 -19.47 -0.71
N ASN A 21 40.57 -18.44 -0.32
CA ASN A 21 40.33 -18.10 1.06
C ASN A 21 38.87 -17.71 1.29
N LEU A 22 38.38 -18.07 2.47
CA LEU A 22 37.20 -17.49 3.06
C LEU A 22 37.66 -16.38 4.02
N PHE A 23 37.16 -15.16 3.83
CA PHE A 23 37.56 -14.02 4.66
C PHE A 23 36.48 -13.71 5.70
N PHE A 24 36.91 -13.58 6.95
CA PHE A 24 36.05 -13.15 8.06
C PHE A 24 36.46 -11.74 8.49
N ILE A 25 35.54 -10.80 8.44
CA ILE A 25 35.79 -9.38 8.75
C ILE A 25 35.82 -9.22 10.26
N THR A 26 36.95 -8.79 10.79
CA THR A 26 37.14 -8.53 12.23
C THR A 26 37.08 -7.04 12.57
N LYS A 27 37.34 -6.17 11.60
CA LYS A 27 37.24 -4.71 11.73
C LYS A 27 37.06 -4.09 10.38
N GLY A 28 36.30 -3.01 10.33
CA GLY A 28 36.00 -2.27 9.10
C GLY A 28 34.91 -2.91 8.26
N ALA A 29 34.78 -2.47 7.02
CA ALA A 29 33.77 -2.92 6.10
C ALA A 29 34.24 -2.98 4.65
N VAL A 30 33.66 -3.92 3.90
CA VAL A 30 33.83 -4.02 2.44
C VAL A 30 32.48 -3.88 1.74
N THR A 31 32.49 -3.51 0.48
CA THR A 31 31.29 -3.46 -0.35
C THR A 31 31.46 -4.31 -1.61
N ALA A 32 30.38 -4.92 -2.05
CA ALA A 32 30.31 -5.62 -3.31
C ALA A 32 29.08 -5.18 -4.10
N SER A 33 29.26 -4.97 -5.41
CA SER A 33 28.13 -4.68 -6.30
C SER A 33 27.47 -5.98 -6.75
N LEU A 34 26.22 -6.17 -6.42
CA LEU A 34 25.42 -7.37 -6.69
C LEU A 34 24.15 -6.96 -7.42
N ALA A 35 23.96 -7.43 -8.64
CA ALA A 35 22.79 -7.10 -9.47
C ALA A 35 22.46 -5.59 -9.51
N GLY A 36 23.50 -4.74 -9.57
CA GLY A 36 23.36 -3.27 -9.66
C GLY A 36 23.08 -2.55 -8.34
N ARG A 37 23.12 -3.25 -7.20
CA ARG A 37 23.07 -2.66 -5.86
C ARG A 37 24.37 -2.94 -5.11
N ASN A 38 24.84 -1.97 -4.32
CA ASN A 38 25.98 -2.15 -3.44
C ASN A 38 25.51 -2.72 -2.10
N PHE A 39 26.06 -3.87 -1.73
CA PHE A 39 25.88 -4.49 -0.44
C PHE A 39 27.12 -4.30 0.41
N ARG A 40 26.91 -3.93 1.65
CA ARG A 40 27.97 -3.72 2.62
C ARG A 40 28.11 -4.95 3.50
N PHE A 41 29.35 -5.37 3.72
CA PHE A 41 29.75 -6.45 4.60
C PHE A 41 30.61 -5.86 5.70
N GLU A 42 30.25 -6.12 6.95
CA GLU A 42 30.81 -5.47 8.13
C GLU A 42 31.48 -6.45 9.09
N GLN A 43 31.95 -5.96 10.21
CA GLN A 43 32.49 -6.80 11.26
C GLN A 43 31.54 -7.93 11.64
N GLY A 44 32.02 -9.16 11.59
CA GLY A 44 31.24 -10.38 11.82
C GLY A 44 30.65 -10.98 10.54
N ASP A 45 30.78 -10.33 9.38
CA ASP A 45 30.42 -10.92 8.10
C ASP A 45 31.57 -11.69 7.46
N THR A 46 31.18 -12.58 6.55
CA THR A 46 32.13 -13.39 5.76
C THR A 46 32.02 -13.05 4.29
N VAL A 47 33.17 -13.06 3.60
CA VAL A 47 33.30 -12.83 2.17
C VAL A 47 33.77 -14.14 1.52
N GLY A 48 33.12 -14.51 0.42
CA GLY A 48 33.50 -15.67 -0.40
C GLY A 48 32.73 -16.97 -0.06
N LEU A 49 31.73 -16.96 0.83
CA LEU A 49 30.97 -18.18 1.15
C LEU A 49 30.23 -18.74 -0.07
N ASP A 50 29.65 -17.85 -0.89
CA ASP A 50 28.99 -18.18 -2.16
C ASP A 50 29.98 -18.69 -3.22
N ALA A 51 31.24 -18.27 -3.16
CA ALA A 51 32.31 -18.68 -4.08
C ALA A 51 32.68 -20.16 -3.96
N ILE A 52 32.42 -20.80 -2.82
CA ILE A 52 32.71 -22.23 -2.59
C ILE A 52 31.96 -23.10 -3.61
N SER A 53 30.74 -22.72 -3.98
CA SER A 53 29.90 -23.46 -4.92
C SER A 53 30.39 -23.34 -6.37
N SER A 54 30.92 -22.18 -6.75
CA SER A 54 31.41 -21.89 -8.11
C SER A 54 32.88 -22.12 -8.32
N GLY A 55 33.65 -22.21 -7.24
CA GLY A 55 35.12 -22.29 -7.25
C GLY A 55 35.84 -20.98 -7.56
N ASN A 56 35.10 -19.91 -7.86
CA ASN A 56 35.62 -18.58 -8.13
C ASN A 56 34.84 -17.53 -7.37
N TYR A 57 35.47 -16.41 -7.01
CA TYR A 57 34.71 -15.30 -6.40
C TYR A 57 33.69 -14.74 -7.39
N ASN A 58 32.44 -14.71 -6.95
CA ASN A 58 31.33 -14.23 -7.78
C ASN A 58 31.27 -12.70 -7.87
N HIS A 59 31.99 -12.01 -6.99
CA HIS A 59 31.95 -10.54 -6.87
C HIS A 59 33.33 -9.97 -6.55
N THR A 60 33.53 -8.69 -6.92
CA THR A 60 34.68 -7.90 -6.46
C THR A 60 34.30 -7.23 -5.14
N TYR A 61 35.08 -7.48 -4.09
CA TYR A 61 34.88 -6.89 -2.77
C TYR A 61 35.93 -5.80 -2.54
N THR A 62 35.49 -4.58 -2.30
CA THR A 62 36.34 -3.40 -2.11
C THR A 62 36.18 -2.85 -0.70
N ALA A 63 37.28 -2.56 -0.03
CA ALA A 63 37.29 -1.97 1.30
C ALA A 63 36.79 -0.51 1.23
N VAL A 64 35.71 -0.20 1.97
CA VAL A 64 35.16 1.18 2.07
C VAL A 64 35.81 1.99 3.17
N GLU A 65 36.52 1.32 4.07
CA GLU A 65 37.34 1.85 5.17
C GLU A 65 38.49 0.88 5.42
N PRO A 66 39.51 1.21 6.22
CA PRO A 66 40.57 0.25 6.58
C PRO A 66 39.95 -1.02 7.19
N VAL A 67 40.19 -2.16 6.54
CA VAL A 67 39.56 -3.43 6.93
C VAL A 67 40.64 -4.44 7.38
N THR A 68 40.33 -5.15 8.45
CA THR A 68 41.13 -6.28 8.94
C THR A 68 40.30 -7.55 8.84
N VAL A 69 40.84 -8.58 8.19
CA VAL A 69 40.18 -9.87 7.99
C VAL A 69 41.03 -11.04 8.44
N PHE A 70 40.40 -12.10 8.92
CA PHE A 70 41.03 -13.41 8.99
C PHE A 70 40.78 -14.17 7.69
N ALA A 71 41.83 -14.53 6.99
CA ALA A 71 41.83 -15.41 5.83
C ALA A 71 41.97 -16.86 6.25
N TYR A 72 40.93 -17.65 5.93
CA TYR A 72 40.97 -19.11 6.11
C TYR A 72 41.14 -19.74 4.73
N PRO A 73 42.21 -20.59 4.55
CA PRO A 73 42.35 -21.37 3.33
C PRO A 73 41.11 -22.26 3.12
N CYS A 74 40.37 -21.99 2.08
CA CYS A 74 39.12 -22.67 1.75
C CYS A 74 38.84 -22.46 0.26
N ASP A 75 38.88 -23.53 -0.52
CA ASP A 75 38.72 -23.55 -1.97
C ASP A 75 37.60 -24.46 -2.44
N SER A 76 37.02 -25.24 -1.49
CA SER A 76 36.02 -26.25 -1.79
C SER A 76 35.21 -26.62 -0.55
N PHE A 77 34.09 -27.32 -0.75
CA PHE A 77 33.31 -27.85 0.37
C PHE A 77 34.08 -28.87 1.20
N GLU A 78 35.05 -29.58 0.64
CA GLU A 78 35.90 -30.51 1.38
C GLU A 78 36.80 -29.76 2.37
N THR A 79 37.38 -28.67 1.95
CA THR A 79 38.20 -27.80 2.81
C THR A 79 37.38 -27.09 3.87
N LEU A 80 36.12 -26.69 3.52
CA LEU A 80 35.16 -26.18 4.50
C LEU A 80 34.84 -27.22 5.59
N ASP A 81 34.51 -28.45 5.20
CA ASP A 81 34.21 -29.53 6.12
C ASP A 81 35.36 -29.78 7.08
N LYS A 82 36.60 -29.76 6.60
CA LYS A 82 37.79 -29.86 7.42
C LYS A 82 37.92 -28.71 8.41
N LEU A 83 37.71 -27.46 7.91
CA LEU A 83 37.73 -26.26 8.75
C LEU A 83 36.70 -26.35 9.89
N LEU A 84 35.48 -26.81 9.62
CA LEU A 84 34.38 -26.93 10.59
C LEU A 84 34.65 -28.03 11.62
N LYS A 85 35.32 -29.13 11.23
CA LYS A 85 35.76 -30.18 12.16
C LYS A 85 36.86 -29.69 13.08
N ASP A 86 37.85 -28.97 12.55
CA ASP A 86 38.97 -28.43 13.30
C ASP A 86 38.59 -27.27 14.22
N LYS A 87 37.58 -26.47 13.80
CA LYS A 87 37.12 -25.27 14.51
C LYS A 87 35.60 -25.13 14.50
N PRO A 88 34.89 -25.89 15.31
CA PRO A 88 33.41 -25.90 15.32
C PRO A 88 32.78 -24.52 15.61
N ASP A 89 33.46 -23.66 16.38
CA ASP A 89 32.93 -22.33 16.72
C ASP A 89 32.84 -21.42 15.50
N VAL A 90 33.61 -21.66 14.42
CA VAL A 90 33.54 -20.91 13.17
C VAL A 90 32.24 -21.18 12.42
N ALA A 91 31.68 -22.36 12.56
CA ALA A 91 30.41 -22.73 11.89
C ALA A 91 29.28 -21.83 12.26
N HIS A 92 29.11 -21.49 13.52
CA HIS A 92 28.07 -20.60 14.01
C HIS A 92 28.23 -19.17 13.47
N LEU A 93 29.48 -18.66 13.37
CA LEU A 93 29.74 -17.34 12.83
C LEU A 93 29.43 -17.28 11.33
N LEU A 94 29.86 -18.32 10.57
CA LEU A 94 29.54 -18.43 9.15
C LEU A 94 28.03 -18.49 8.89
N ALA A 95 27.30 -19.29 9.66
CA ALA A 95 25.86 -19.44 9.54
C ALA A 95 25.13 -18.11 9.80
N ASN A 96 25.51 -17.39 10.86
CA ASN A 96 24.91 -16.09 11.16
C ASN A 96 25.18 -15.06 10.07
N SER A 97 26.43 -14.98 9.56
CA SER A 97 26.77 -14.10 8.44
C SER A 97 25.93 -14.46 7.21
N MET A 98 25.88 -15.74 6.86
CA MET A 98 25.10 -16.24 5.74
C MET A 98 23.62 -15.86 5.83
N CYS A 99 22.98 -16.13 7.00
CA CYS A 99 21.57 -15.81 7.20
C CYS A 99 21.29 -14.30 7.07
N ARG A 100 22.18 -13.46 7.60
CA ARG A 100 22.04 -12.01 7.43
C ARG A 100 22.07 -11.60 5.96
N LYS A 101 23.10 -12.08 5.21
CA LYS A 101 23.27 -11.72 3.81
C LYS A 101 22.16 -12.27 2.93
N LEU A 102 21.75 -13.51 3.17
CA LEU A 102 20.65 -14.10 2.45
C LEU A 102 19.33 -13.32 2.69
N SER A 103 19.09 -12.91 3.94
CA SER A 103 17.93 -12.04 4.25
C SER A 103 17.98 -10.71 3.51
N ASP A 104 19.16 -10.09 3.39
CA ASP A 104 19.34 -8.85 2.66
C ASP A 104 19.11 -9.05 1.14
N PHE A 105 19.59 -10.16 0.58
CA PHE A 105 19.41 -10.50 -0.82
C PHE A 105 17.95 -10.86 -1.14
N LEU A 106 17.27 -11.62 -0.28
CA LEU A 106 15.86 -11.95 -0.42
C LEU A 106 14.98 -10.69 -0.36
N ARG A 107 15.29 -9.75 0.55
CA ARG A 107 14.60 -8.46 0.60
C ARG A 107 14.81 -7.66 -0.67
N TYR A 108 16.01 -7.66 -1.22
CA TYR A 108 16.29 -7.00 -2.48
C TYR A 108 15.56 -7.66 -3.65
N TRP A 109 15.58 -8.99 -3.72
CA TRP A 109 14.80 -9.76 -4.70
C TRP A 109 13.31 -9.44 -4.64
N SER A 110 12.72 -9.43 -3.44
CA SER A 110 11.31 -9.06 -3.24
C SER A 110 11.01 -7.65 -3.76
N THR A 111 11.91 -6.70 -3.50
CA THR A 111 11.77 -5.33 -4.02
C THR A 111 11.78 -5.30 -5.54
N LEU A 112 12.73 -5.99 -6.17
CA LEU A 112 12.81 -6.08 -7.63
C LEU A 112 11.59 -6.78 -8.24
N LYS A 113 11.11 -7.84 -7.58
CA LYS A 113 9.92 -8.58 -8.02
C LYS A 113 8.67 -7.69 -8.00
N LEU A 114 8.44 -6.97 -6.91
CA LEU A 114 7.34 -6.03 -6.79
C LEU A 114 7.41 -4.90 -7.83
N GLU A 115 8.60 -4.35 -8.07
CA GLU A 115 8.81 -3.33 -9.10
C GLU A 115 8.52 -3.89 -10.50
N ALA A 116 8.98 -5.10 -10.80
CA ALA A 116 8.76 -5.77 -12.08
C ALA A 116 7.27 -6.06 -12.33
N ASP A 117 6.57 -6.62 -11.34
CA ASP A 117 5.16 -6.94 -11.42
C ASP A 117 4.32 -5.65 -11.59
N SER A 118 4.63 -4.61 -10.81
CA SER A 118 3.93 -3.32 -10.91
C SER A 118 4.16 -2.64 -12.26
N ALA A 119 5.40 -2.67 -12.77
CA ALA A 119 5.72 -2.12 -14.08
C ALA A 119 4.96 -2.85 -15.19
N PHE A 120 4.96 -4.17 -15.18
CA PHE A 120 4.24 -4.96 -16.17
C PHE A 120 2.72 -4.68 -16.11
N GLN A 121 2.12 -4.73 -14.92
CA GLN A 121 0.69 -4.51 -14.74
C GLN A 121 0.25 -3.13 -15.24
N THR A 122 1.01 -2.09 -14.89
CA THR A 122 0.69 -0.73 -15.34
C THR A 122 0.76 -0.62 -16.88
N MET A 123 1.74 -1.25 -17.50
CA MET A 123 1.86 -1.27 -18.96
C MET A 123 0.71 -2.06 -19.60
N ASP A 124 0.40 -3.24 -19.09
CA ASP A 124 -0.68 -4.11 -19.57
C ASP A 124 -2.06 -3.46 -19.42
N ASP A 125 -2.22 -2.58 -18.43
CA ASP A 125 -3.44 -1.78 -18.26
C ASP A 125 -3.46 -0.54 -19.18
N ILE A 126 -2.37 0.22 -19.27
CA ILE A 126 -2.33 1.50 -19.99
C ILE A 126 -2.34 1.33 -21.52
N TYR A 127 -1.57 0.40 -22.06
CA TYR A 127 -1.46 0.28 -23.52
C TYR A 127 -2.76 -0.14 -24.20
N PRO A 128 -3.52 -1.12 -23.71
CA PRO A 128 -4.87 -1.40 -24.24
C PRO A 128 -5.83 -0.22 -24.11
N GLN A 129 -5.75 0.56 -23.01
CA GLN A 129 -6.55 1.78 -22.86
C GLN A 129 -6.20 2.83 -23.91
N TYR A 130 -4.91 3.03 -24.18
CA TYR A 130 -4.45 3.88 -25.27
C TYR A 130 -5.05 3.45 -26.62
N LEU A 131 -4.99 2.17 -26.97
CA LEU A 131 -5.55 1.65 -28.24
C LEU A 131 -7.06 1.90 -28.35
N ARG A 132 -7.79 1.72 -27.25
CA ARG A 132 -9.24 1.98 -27.19
C ARG A 132 -9.55 3.47 -27.35
N LEU A 133 -8.82 4.35 -26.68
CA LEU A 133 -9.02 5.78 -26.81
C LEU A 133 -8.68 6.27 -28.21
N CYS A 134 -7.65 5.72 -28.84
CA CYS A 134 -7.37 5.98 -30.25
C CYS A 134 -8.58 5.61 -31.12
N THR A 135 -9.18 4.43 -30.91
CA THR A 135 -10.38 3.99 -31.61
C THR A 135 -11.57 4.90 -31.32
N LEU A 136 -11.81 5.21 -30.05
CA LEU A 136 -12.93 6.05 -29.60
C LEU A 136 -12.88 7.47 -30.17
N TYR A 137 -11.68 8.04 -30.24
CA TYR A 137 -11.48 9.41 -30.73
C TYR A 137 -11.09 9.48 -32.21
N ALA A 138 -11.15 8.37 -32.93
CA ALA A 138 -10.78 8.25 -34.33
C ALA A 138 -9.34 8.69 -34.64
N PHE A 139 -8.40 8.41 -33.75
CA PHE A 139 -6.97 8.62 -33.97
C PHE A 139 -6.29 7.33 -34.46
N ALA A 140 -5.28 7.50 -35.30
CA ALA A 140 -4.44 6.39 -35.73
C ALA A 140 -3.58 5.91 -34.55
N SER A 141 -3.81 4.67 -34.11
CA SER A 141 -2.97 4.05 -33.08
C SER A 141 -1.59 3.76 -33.63
N LYS A 142 -0.56 3.93 -32.79
CA LYS A 142 0.81 3.56 -33.08
C LYS A 142 1.18 2.30 -32.28
N GLN A 143 1.98 1.42 -32.90
CA GLN A 143 2.52 0.29 -32.16
C GLN A 143 3.60 0.74 -31.18
N LEU A 144 3.68 0.03 -30.06
CA LEU A 144 4.68 0.26 -29.03
C LEU A 144 5.88 -0.68 -29.29
N PRO A 145 7.04 -0.17 -29.72
CA PRO A 145 8.20 -1.00 -29.97
C PRO A 145 8.66 -1.72 -28.68
N GLY A 146 9.13 -2.95 -28.84
CA GLY A 146 9.62 -3.76 -27.72
C GLY A 146 8.54 -4.45 -26.87
N LEU A 147 7.27 -4.15 -27.08
CA LEU A 147 6.17 -4.78 -26.30
C LEU A 147 6.17 -6.31 -26.42
N GLY A 148 6.41 -6.84 -27.63
CA GLY A 148 6.43 -8.27 -27.88
C GLY A 148 7.58 -9.05 -27.23
N ALA A 149 8.60 -8.33 -26.74
CA ALA A 149 9.72 -8.92 -26.00
C ALA A 149 9.48 -8.96 -24.48
N ILE A 150 8.36 -8.40 -24.00
CA ILE A 150 8.02 -8.33 -22.59
C ILE A 150 7.00 -9.39 -22.27
N ASN A 151 7.37 -10.34 -21.42
CA ASN A 151 6.49 -11.37 -20.91
C ASN A 151 5.93 -10.98 -19.54
N GLY A 152 4.65 -11.26 -19.30
CA GLY A 152 3.98 -10.99 -18.02
C GLY A 152 4.48 -11.82 -16.85
N ALA A 153 4.94 -13.04 -17.14
CA ALA A 153 5.57 -13.89 -16.16
C ALA A 153 7.08 -13.90 -16.40
N VAL A 154 7.83 -13.15 -15.61
CA VAL A 154 9.27 -13.30 -15.55
C VAL A 154 9.56 -14.50 -14.69
N ASP A 155 10.11 -15.54 -15.31
CA ASP A 155 10.69 -16.65 -14.55
C ASP A 155 11.98 -16.12 -13.87
N ALA A 156 11.78 -15.51 -12.74
CA ALA A 156 12.86 -14.96 -11.90
C ALA A 156 13.58 -16.07 -11.10
N GLY A 157 13.32 -17.35 -11.44
CA GLY A 157 13.64 -18.46 -10.53
C GLY A 157 12.72 -18.42 -9.31
N ALA A 158 12.09 -19.51 -8.97
CA ALA A 158 11.26 -19.59 -7.77
C ALA A 158 12.15 -19.45 -6.55
N VAL A 159 12.19 -18.26 -5.95
CA VAL A 159 12.68 -18.11 -4.58
C VAL A 159 11.57 -18.65 -3.69
N GLU A 160 11.74 -19.89 -3.26
CA GLU A 160 10.72 -20.61 -2.53
C GLU A 160 10.46 -19.96 -1.16
N GLY A 161 9.17 -19.85 -0.77
CA GLY A 161 8.77 -19.27 0.51
C GLY A 161 9.42 -19.97 1.71
N TRP A 162 9.63 -21.30 1.64
CA TRP A 162 10.32 -22.07 2.67
C TRP A 162 11.76 -21.59 2.94
N MET A 163 12.45 -21.07 1.92
CA MET A 163 13.80 -20.55 2.06
C MET A 163 13.83 -19.36 3.03
N HIS A 164 12.87 -18.43 2.89
CA HIS A 164 12.76 -17.29 3.79
C HIS A 164 12.39 -17.72 5.22
N GLU A 165 11.44 -18.61 5.39
CA GLU A 165 11.01 -19.14 6.69
C GLU A 165 12.16 -19.86 7.39
N TYR A 166 12.85 -20.75 6.70
CA TYR A 166 13.97 -21.50 7.23
C TYR A 166 15.08 -20.61 7.81
N TYR A 167 15.49 -19.57 7.09
CA TYR A 167 16.51 -18.64 7.59
C TYR A 167 15.99 -17.69 8.68
N THR A 168 14.72 -17.36 8.65
CA THR A 168 14.07 -16.58 9.69
C THR A 168 13.97 -17.41 10.98
N GLU A 169 13.52 -18.64 10.90
CA GLU A 169 13.46 -19.56 12.06
C GLU A 169 14.83 -19.80 12.69
N PHE A 170 15.87 -20.00 11.87
CA PHE A 170 17.22 -20.12 12.39
C PHE A 170 17.65 -18.86 13.15
N LYS A 171 17.33 -17.69 12.63
CA LYS A 171 17.66 -16.40 13.24
C LYS A 171 16.93 -16.17 14.56
N ASP A 172 15.73 -16.71 14.70
CA ASP A 172 14.89 -16.60 15.89
C ASP A 172 15.26 -17.60 17.00
N LEU A 173 16.10 -18.60 16.71
CA LEU A 173 16.65 -19.50 17.74
C LEU A 173 17.58 -18.72 18.69
N ASP A 174 17.52 -19.05 19.97
CA ASP A 174 18.47 -18.50 20.94
C ASP A 174 19.92 -18.89 20.62
N ALA A 175 20.85 -18.03 20.97
CA ALA A 175 22.25 -18.19 20.64
C ALA A 175 22.88 -19.48 21.21
N GLY A 176 22.34 -20.01 22.30
CA GLY A 176 22.80 -21.28 22.91
C GLY A 176 22.39 -22.46 22.05
N THR A 177 21.15 -22.50 21.61
CA THR A 177 20.60 -23.50 20.69
C THR A 177 21.32 -23.47 19.35
N GLN A 178 21.50 -22.27 18.75
CA GLN A 178 22.28 -22.12 17.52
C GLN A 178 23.69 -22.71 17.66
N LYS A 179 24.43 -22.30 18.68
CA LYS A 179 25.80 -22.85 18.96
C LYS A 179 25.83 -24.34 19.15
N THR A 180 24.80 -24.92 19.78
CA THR A 180 24.74 -26.37 20.03
C THR A 180 24.50 -27.14 18.74
N LEU A 181 23.56 -26.69 17.88
CA LEU A 181 23.28 -27.31 16.60
C LEU A 181 24.51 -27.29 15.67
N PHE A 182 25.22 -26.17 15.63
CA PHE A 182 26.36 -25.99 14.75
C PHE A 182 27.67 -26.59 15.25
N LYS A 183 27.69 -27.14 16.48
CA LYS A 183 28.78 -28.02 16.91
C LYS A 183 28.74 -29.41 16.27
N ILE A 184 27.63 -29.77 15.63
CA ILE A 184 27.49 -31.03 14.88
C ILE A 184 27.98 -30.76 13.44
N PRO A 185 29.16 -31.25 13.03
CA PRO A 185 29.78 -30.88 11.75
C PRO A 185 28.91 -31.16 10.52
N GLY A 186 28.16 -32.27 10.55
CA GLY A 186 27.27 -32.63 9.44
C GLY A 186 26.09 -31.68 9.25
N ILE A 187 25.52 -31.15 10.35
CA ILE A 187 24.46 -30.16 10.30
C ILE A 187 25.01 -28.81 9.78
N ALA A 188 26.13 -28.35 10.34
CA ALA A 188 26.79 -27.11 9.95
C ALA A 188 27.19 -27.12 8.48
N SER A 189 27.83 -28.19 8.04
CA SER A 189 28.26 -28.34 6.64
C SER A 189 27.08 -28.37 5.66
N GLY A 190 26.03 -29.17 5.97
CA GLY A 190 24.84 -29.24 5.15
C GLY A 190 24.13 -27.89 5.02
N PHE A 191 23.98 -27.19 6.15
CA PHE A 191 23.36 -25.86 6.19
C PHE A 191 24.15 -24.82 5.36
N LEU A 192 25.46 -24.73 5.56
CA LEU A 192 26.31 -23.76 4.85
C LEU A 192 26.41 -24.07 3.35
N ARG A 193 26.41 -25.36 2.98
CA ARG A 193 26.38 -25.78 1.56
C ARG A 193 25.11 -25.33 0.89
N LYS A 194 23.97 -25.65 1.49
CA LYS A 194 22.67 -25.25 0.94
C LYS A 194 22.53 -23.72 0.88
N GLY A 195 22.95 -23.02 1.92
CA GLY A 195 22.91 -21.56 1.92
C GLY A 195 23.81 -20.89 0.89
N ALA A 196 24.98 -21.47 0.56
CA ALA A 196 25.84 -20.98 -0.51
C ALA A 196 25.18 -21.14 -1.89
N GLU A 197 24.50 -22.27 -2.13
CA GLU A 197 23.70 -22.49 -3.35
C GLU A 197 22.54 -21.50 -3.42
N ASP A 198 21.78 -21.34 -2.34
CA ASP A 198 20.62 -20.46 -2.27
C ASP A 198 21.01 -18.98 -2.50
N ILE A 199 22.17 -18.53 -2.02
CA ILE A 199 22.70 -17.20 -2.32
C ILE A 199 22.86 -17.01 -3.83
N ILE A 200 23.46 -17.99 -4.51
CA ILE A 200 23.66 -17.91 -5.96
C ILE A 200 22.33 -17.84 -6.69
N ASP A 201 21.35 -18.66 -6.32
CA ASP A 201 20.03 -18.72 -6.93
C ASP A 201 19.28 -17.38 -6.76
N VAL A 202 19.29 -16.80 -5.57
CA VAL A 202 18.69 -15.49 -5.30
C VAL A 202 19.36 -14.38 -6.10
N LEU A 203 20.68 -14.39 -6.18
CA LEU A 203 21.44 -13.37 -6.94
C LEU A 203 21.21 -13.50 -8.44
N GLN A 204 21.11 -14.72 -8.96
CA GLN A 204 20.78 -14.96 -10.38
C GLN A 204 19.36 -14.47 -10.69
N SER A 205 18.39 -14.75 -9.79
CA SER A 205 17.02 -14.25 -9.92
C SER A 205 16.96 -12.72 -9.87
N CYS A 206 17.74 -12.07 -8.99
CA CYS A 206 17.88 -10.61 -8.99
C CYS A 206 18.42 -10.05 -10.31
N LYS A 207 19.39 -10.75 -10.92
CA LYS A 207 19.95 -10.36 -12.23
C LYS A 207 18.91 -10.43 -13.33
N VAL A 208 18.14 -11.51 -13.40
CA VAL A 208 17.05 -11.68 -14.36
C VAL A 208 16.00 -10.57 -14.21
N LEU A 209 15.59 -10.26 -12.98
CA LEU A 209 14.66 -9.17 -12.71
C LEU A 209 15.20 -7.80 -13.11
N LYS A 210 16.48 -7.53 -12.87
CA LYS A 210 17.13 -6.28 -13.30
C LYS A 210 17.19 -6.14 -14.83
N GLU A 211 17.51 -7.21 -15.53
CA GLU A 211 17.50 -7.24 -17.01
C GLU A 211 16.09 -7.01 -17.55
N TYR A 212 15.07 -7.62 -16.93
CA TYR A 212 13.68 -7.40 -17.25
C TYR A 212 13.27 -5.93 -17.04
N LEU A 213 13.57 -5.37 -15.86
CA LEU A 213 13.27 -3.97 -15.55
C LEU A 213 13.97 -3.00 -16.49
N ALA A 214 15.19 -3.30 -16.92
CA ALA A 214 15.90 -2.52 -17.94
C ALA A 214 15.24 -2.59 -19.31
N ASN A 215 14.64 -3.72 -19.66
CA ASN A 215 13.92 -3.88 -20.92
C ASN A 215 12.54 -3.20 -20.89
N ILE A 216 11.77 -3.39 -19.84
CA ILE A 216 10.46 -2.74 -19.72
C ILE A 216 10.59 -1.22 -19.60
N SER A 217 11.65 -0.71 -18.95
CA SER A 217 11.90 0.72 -18.86
C SER A 217 12.07 1.39 -20.22
N LYS A 218 12.63 0.68 -21.21
CA LYS A 218 12.77 1.17 -22.60
C LYS A 218 11.42 1.28 -23.31
N VAL A 219 10.42 0.51 -22.88
CA VAL A 219 9.07 0.62 -23.41
C VAL A 219 8.35 1.81 -22.83
N TYR A 220 8.60 2.11 -21.56
CA TYR A 220 8.03 3.30 -20.89
C TYR A 220 8.63 4.61 -21.40
N VAL A 221 9.96 4.66 -21.45
CA VAL A 221 10.71 5.86 -21.85
C VAL A 221 11.91 5.45 -22.69
N ASN A 222 11.87 5.80 -23.96
CA ASN A 222 12.97 5.56 -24.91
C ASN A 222 13.33 6.88 -25.61
N GLN A 223 14.56 7.33 -25.43
CA GLN A 223 15.01 8.59 -26.00
C GLN A 223 15.13 8.56 -27.54
N ASP A 224 15.37 7.38 -28.10
CA ASP A 224 15.70 7.21 -29.52
C ASP A 224 14.53 6.69 -30.37
N SER A 225 13.39 6.34 -29.77
CA SER A 225 12.24 5.79 -30.48
C SER A 225 10.91 6.11 -29.78
N THR A 226 9.81 5.71 -30.41
CA THR A 226 8.46 5.81 -29.82
C THR A 226 8.37 4.98 -28.54
N ASP A 227 7.89 5.59 -27.48
CA ASP A 227 7.69 4.98 -26.17
C ASP A 227 6.27 5.28 -25.66
N LEU A 228 5.89 4.64 -24.55
CA LEU A 228 4.56 4.76 -23.98
C LEU A 228 4.25 6.22 -23.55
N LEU A 229 5.23 6.93 -22.99
CA LEU A 229 5.09 8.32 -22.59
C LEU A 229 4.78 9.23 -23.80
N SER A 230 5.46 9.03 -24.93
CA SER A 230 5.18 9.76 -26.18
C SER A 230 3.79 9.46 -26.72
N LEU A 231 3.39 8.17 -26.72
CA LEU A 231 2.07 7.77 -27.22
C LEU A 231 0.93 8.44 -26.43
N ILE A 232 1.02 8.42 -25.11
CA ILE A 232 0.00 9.03 -24.25
C ILE A 232 0.02 10.57 -24.38
N THR A 233 1.20 11.18 -24.47
CA THR A 233 1.36 12.62 -24.70
C THR A 233 0.71 13.04 -26.04
N ASP A 234 1.03 12.37 -27.13
CA ASP A 234 0.48 12.64 -28.46
C ASP A 234 -1.04 12.49 -28.47
N LEU A 235 -1.56 11.44 -27.85
CA LEU A 235 -3.00 11.20 -27.73
C LEU A 235 -3.67 12.34 -26.94
N HIS A 236 -3.12 12.72 -25.80
CA HIS A 236 -3.71 13.78 -24.98
C HIS A 236 -3.75 15.11 -25.72
N LEU A 237 -2.62 15.57 -26.25
CA LEU A 237 -2.55 16.84 -26.98
C LEU A 237 -3.49 16.86 -28.20
N SER A 238 -3.63 15.74 -28.89
CA SER A 238 -4.53 15.61 -30.04
C SER A 238 -6.01 15.56 -29.63
N SER A 239 -6.32 14.94 -28.49
CA SER A 239 -7.69 14.75 -28.01
C SER A 239 -8.26 15.94 -27.21
N MET A 240 -7.44 16.93 -26.85
CA MET A 240 -7.88 18.10 -26.05
C MET A 240 -9.00 18.93 -26.69
N THR A 241 -9.18 18.81 -28.01
CA THR A 241 -10.30 19.46 -28.74
C THR A 241 -11.60 18.65 -28.68
N ILE A 242 -11.60 17.47 -28.06
CA ILE A 242 -12.74 16.55 -28.02
C ILE A 242 -13.36 16.59 -26.62
N LYS A 243 -14.67 16.80 -26.57
CA LYS A 243 -15.42 16.85 -25.30
C LYS A 243 -15.29 15.53 -24.54
N GLY A 244 -14.86 15.61 -23.30
CA GLY A 244 -14.71 14.42 -22.41
C GLY A 244 -13.40 13.65 -22.54
N ALA A 245 -12.57 13.95 -23.54
CA ALA A 245 -11.29 13.24 -23.74
C ALA A 245 -10.22 13.65 -22.72
N ASP A 246 -10.22 14.92 -22.31
CA ASP A 246 -9.21 15.47 -21.39
C ASP A 246 -9.13 14.69 -20.07
N ALA A 247 -10.26 14.41 -19.43
CA ALA A 247 -10.30 13.67 -18.18
C ALA A 247 -9.82 12.22 -18.33
N ALA A 248 -10.21 11.53 -19.41
CA ALA A 248 -9.85 10.15 -19.67
C ALA A 248 -8.34 9.99 -19.86
N VAL A 249 -7.72 10.87 -20.66
CA VAL A 249 -6.28 10.77 -20.97
C VAL A 249 -5.43 11.33 -19.84
N SER A 250 -5.91 12.35 -19.11
CA SER A 250 -5.23 12.84 -17.88
C SER A 250 -5.09 11.75 -16.84
N GLY A 251 -6.12 10.92 -16.62
CA GLY A 251 -6.06 9.79 -15.69
C GLY A 251 -4.99 8.78 -16.07
N ILE A 252 -4.88 8.44 -17.37
CA ILE A 252 -3.82 7.55 -17.85
C ILE A 252 -2.43 8.19 -17.66
N MET A 253 -2.29 9.49 -17.96
CA MET A 253 -1.02 10.19 -17.79
C MET A 253 -0.58 10.23 -16.32
N SER A 254 -1.51 10.46 -15.38
CA SER A 254 -1.21 10.44 -13.95
C SER A 254 -0.69 9.06 -13.48
N ARG A 255 -1.32 7.98 -13.94
CA ARG A 255 -0.86 6.61 -13.64
C ARG A 255 0.51 6.32 -14.21
N LEU A 256 0.75 6.71 -15.47
CA LEU A 256 2.05 6.58 -16.12
C LEU A 256 3.14 7.35 -15.35
N THR A 257 2.84 8.57 -14.93
CA THR A 257 3.77 9.41 -14.16
C THR A 257 4.07 8.81 -12.79
N GLY A 258 3.04 8.28 -12.10
CA GLY A 258 3.19 7.57 -10.84
C GLY A 258 4.12 6.37 -10.99
N MET A 259 3.94 5.56 -12.04
CA MET A 259 4.80 4.41 -12.33
C MET A 259 6.24 4.83 -12.62
N LEU A 260 6.45 5.85 -13.47
CA LEU A 260 7.78 6.38 -13.79
C LEU A 260 8.52 6.87 -12.54
N SER A 261 7.81 7.49 -11.62
CA SER A 261 8.39 7.96 -10.35
C SER A 261 8.77 6.81 -9.40
N GLY A 262 8.10 5.67 -9.49
CA GLY A 262 8.35 4.49 -8.66
C GLY A 262 9.45 3.57 -9.19
N MET A 263 9.81 3.66 -10.48
CA MET A 263 10.80 2.76 -11.08
C MET A 263 12.23 3.24 -10.84
N THR A 264 13.03 2.43 -10.14
CA THR A 264 14.45 2.72 -9.90
C THR A 264 15.33 2.51 -11.15
N SER A 265 14.85 1.76 -12.13
CA SER A 265 15.52 1.50 -13.41
C SER A 265 15.43 2.65 -14.41
N ILE A 266 14.49 3.59 -14.22
CA ILE A 266 14.32 4.78 -15.06
C ILE A 266 14.90 6.00 -14.35
N SER A 267 15.84 6.68 -15.01
CA SER A 267 16.36 7.95 -14.49
C SER A 267 15.29 9.05 -14.56
N ALA A 268 15.07 9.76 -13.45
CA ALA A 268 14.15 10.91 -13.43
C ALA A 268 14.51 11.96 -14.51
N ALA A 269 15.80 12.17 -14.79
CA ALA A 269 16.26 13.08 -15.82
C ALA A 269 15.81 12.68 -17.24
N SER A 270 15.53 11.38 -17.49
CA SER A 270 15.13 10.90 -18.81
C SER A 270 13.69 11.27 -19.19
N TYR A 271 12.82 11.55 -18.23
CA TYR A 271 11.41 11.84 -18.49
C TYR A 271 10.91 13.19 -17.93
N GLN A 272 11.55 13.76 -16.90
CA GLN A 272 11.08 15.01 -16.27
C GLN A 272 11.01 16.20 -17.24
N GLY A 273 12.01 16.34 -18.14
CA GLY A 273 11.99 17.36 -19.17
C GLY A 273 10.78 17.25 -20.09
N ARG A 274 10.46 16.03 -20.52
CA ARG A 274 9.33 15.72 -21.39
C ARG A 274 7.99 15.94 -20.70
N LEU A 275 7.90 15.62 -19.40
CA LEU A 275 6.69 15.91 -18.59
C LEU A 275 6.49 17.41 -18.40
N ALA A 276 7.56 18.19 -18.25
CA ALA A 276 7.48 19.64 -18.18
C ALA A 276 6.97 20.24 -19.51
N GLU A 277 7.52 19.81 -20.64
CA GLU A 277 7.07 20.18 -21.98
C GLU A 277 5.58 19.83 -22.22
N TYR A 278 5.19 18.61 -21.82
CA TYR A 278 3.80 18.18 -21.88
C TYR A 278 2.89 19.08 -21.04
N THR A 279 3.27 19.38 -19.80
CA THR A 279 2.48 20.23 -18.90
C THR A 279 2.26 21.64 -19.48
N GLU A 280 3.32 22.22 -20.04
CA GLU A 280 3.21 23.54 -20.70
C GLU A 280 2.37 23.47 -21.97
N ALA A 281 2.49 22.41 -22.78
CA ALA A 281 1.67 22.21 -23.96
C ALA A 281 0.18 22.04 -23.60
N VAL A 282 -0.14 21.31 -22.54
CA VAL A 282 -1.52 21.17 -22.03
C VAL A 282 -2.07 22.53 -21.58
N LYS A 283 -1.29 23.30 -20.80
CA LYS A 283 -1.71 24.64 -20.36
C LYS A 283 -1.96 25.60 -21.55
N ALA A 284 -1.06 25.59 -22.53
CA ALA A 284 -1.17 26.43 -23.69
C ALA A 284 -2.38 26.12 -24.59
N ASN A 285 -2.82 24.87 -24.62
CA ASN A 285 -3.94 24.40 -25.43
C ASN A 285 -5.30 24.48 -24.70
N ARG A 286 -5.30 24.57 -23.36
CA ARG A 286 -6.55 24.71 -22.59
C ARG A 286 -7.27 26.02 -22.94
N GLY A 287 -8.50 25.89 -23.43
CA GLY A 287 -9.37 27.04 -23.73
C GLY A 287 -9.12 27.80 -25.05
N THR A 288 -8.16 27.39 -25.88
CA THR A 288 -7.83 28.06 -27.14
C THR A 288 -8.54 27.48 -28.35
N LYS A 289 -9.08 26.30 -28.29
CA LYS A 289 -9.74 25.60 -29.40
C LYS A 289 -11.19 25.27 -29.02
N GLY A 290 -12.12 25.46 -29.98
CA GLY A 290 -13.50 25.03 -29.82
C GLY A 290 -13.59 23.51 -29.63
N VAL A 291 -14.39 23.05 -28.65
CA VAL A 291 -14.60 21.64 -28.38
C VAL A 291 -15.50 21.04 -29.45
N THR A 292 -15.03 20.05 -30.17
CA THR A 292 -15.79 19.32 -31.20
C THR A 292 -16.48 18.11 -30.55
N GLU A 293 -17.76 17.93 -30.82
CA GLU A 293 -18.45 16.70 -30.46
C GLU A 293 -18.13 15.62 -31.51
N LEU A 294 -17.81 14.42 -31.08
CA LEU A 294 -17.61 13.28 -31.97
C LEU A 294 -18.93 12.99 -32.74
N PRO A 295 -18.86 12.63 -34.02
CA PRO A 295 -20.04 12.21 -34.75
C PRO A 295 -20.78 11.07 -34.03
N ASP A 296 -22.11 11.13 -34.02
CA ASP A 296 -23.01 10.17 -33.36
C ASP A 296 -22.72 8.70 -33.71
N ALA A 297 -22.13 8.45 -34.89
CA ALA A 297 -21.81 7.11 -35.38
C ALA A 297 -20.67 6.41 -34.63
N THR A 298 -19.82 7.16 -33.90
CA THR A 298 -18.65 6.64 -33.16
C THR A 298 -18.94 6.40 -31.68
N ARG A 299 -20.06 6.90 -31.16
CA ARG A 299 -20.52 6.59 -29.80
C ARG A 299 -21.39 5.35 -29.83
N PRO A 300 -21.09 4.34 -29.03
CA PRO A 300 -22.03 3.24 -28.86
C PRO A 300 -23.35 3.79 -28.29
N LYS A 301 -24.40 3.84 -29.12
CA LYS A 301 -25.75 4.13 -28.67
C LYS A 301 -26.23 2.92 -27.89
N GLN A 302 -26.03 2.90 -26.59
CA GLN A 302 -26.57 1.82 -25.77
C GLN A 302 -27.82 2.31 -25.07
N ASN A 303 -28.92 1.63 -25.35
CA ASN A 303 -30.10 1.66 -24.48
C ASN A 303 -29.71 0.93 -23.20
N LEU A 304 -29.87 1.58 -22.03
CA LEU A 304 -29.46 0.97 -20.76
C LEU A 304 -30.31 -0.23 -20.34
N ALA A 305 -31.53 -0.38 -20.88
CA ALA A 305 -32.28 -1.61 -20.75
C ALA A 305 -31.59 -2.79 -21.48
N GLU A 306 -30.99 -2.54 -22.63
CA GLU A 306 -30.15 -3.50 -23.36
C GLU A 306 -28.88 -3.79 -22.58
N SER A 307 -28.29 -2.79 -21.93
CA SER A 307 -27.09 -2.96 -21.10
C SER A 307 -27.35 -3.88 -19.92
N MET A 308 -28.51 -3.77 -19.27
CA MET A 308 -28.88 -4.66 -18.19
C MET A 308 -29.05 -6.11 -18.67
N SER A 309 -29.67 -6.32 -19.84
CA SER A 309 -29.77 -7.65 -20.44
C SER A 309 -28.38 -8.25 -20.72
N ILE A 310 -27.45 -7.46 -21.24
CA ILE A 310 -26.07 -7.88 -21.48
C ILE A 310 -25.37 -8.26 -20.16
N ILE A 311 -25.54 -7.48 -19.10
CA ILE A 311 -24.95 -7.78 -17.79
C ILE A 311 -25.50 -9.08 -17.22
N LEU A 312 -26.80 -9.30 -17.28
CA LEU A 312 -27.44 -10.49 -16.75
C LEU A 312 -27.08 -11.74 -17.57
N GLU A 313 -27.06 -11.65 -18.90
CA GLU A 313 -26.59 -12.71 -19.78
C GLU A 313 -25.11 -13.02 -19.52
N TYR A 314 -24.28 -11.99 -19.39
CA TYR A 314 -22.87 -12.14 -19.07
C TYR A 314 -22.66 -12.77 -17.70
N SER A 315 -23.51 -12.52 -16.73
CA SER A 315 -23.42 -13.12 -15.39
C SER A 315 -23.58 -14.64 -15.39
N GLY A 316 -24.24 -15.20 -16.41
CA GLY A 316 -24.54 -16.64 -16.49
C GLY A 316 -25.48 -17.13 -15.36
N MET A 317 -26.19 -16.21 -14.72
CA MET A 317 -27.15 -16.58 -13.67
C MET A 317 -28.37 -17.30 -14.25
N PRO A 318 -29.06 -18.13 -13.44
CA PRO A 318 -30.32 -18.72 -13.85
C PRO A 318 -31.32 -17.64 -14.30
N GLU A 319 -32.02 -17.91 -15.40
CA GLU A 319 -32.96 -16.97 -16.02
C GLU A 319 -34.02 -16.45 -15.03
N GLU A 320 -34.48 -17.30 -14.14
CA GLU A 320 -35.42 -16.92 -13.08
C GLU A 320 -34.85 -15.84 -12.15
N THR A 321 -33.62 -15.98 -11.70
CA THR A 321 -32.93 -15.01 -10.84
C THR A 321 -32.67 -13.71 -11.58
N ALA A 322 -32.25 -13.80 -12.84
CA ALA A 322 -32.04 -12.62 -13.69
C ALA A 322 -33.34 -11.84 -13.91
N ASN A 323 -34.45 -12.53 -14.18
CA ASN A 323 -35.77 -11.93 -14.34
C ASN A 323 -36.29 -11.28 -13.04
N VAL A 324 -36.05 -11.90 -11.89
CA VAL A 324 -36.37 -11.28 -10.57
C VAL A 324 -35.60 -10.00 -10.38
N PHE A 325 -34.30 -10.01 -10.62
CA PHE A 325 -33.44 -8.82 -10.48
C PHE A 325 -33.86 -7.71 -11.45
N ALA A 326 -34.09 -8.03 -12.72
CA ALA A 326 -34.56 -7.07 -13.72
C ALA A 326 -35.88 -6.41 -13.31
N ARG A 327 -36.85 -7.21 -12.81
CA ARG A 327 -38.11 -6.70 -12.34
C ARG A 327 -37.94 -5.79 -11.11
N GLN A 328 -37.12 -6.18 -10.13
CA GLN A 328 -36.85 -5.37 -8.94
C GLN A 328 -36.17 -4.04 -9.29
N VAL A 329 -35.20 -4.04 -10.23
CA VAL A 329 -34.57 -2.80 -10.72
C VAL A 329 -35.62 -1.93 -11.39
N HIS A 330 -36.47 -2.49 -12.26
CA HIS A 330 -37.53 -1.73 -12.93
C HIS A 330 -38.53 -1.14 -11.95
N GLU A 331 -38.98 -1.90 -10.95
CA GLU A 331 -39.86 -1.43 -9.87
C GLU A 331 -39.20 -0.30 -9.08
N PHE A 332 -37.94 -0.45 -8.69
CA PHE A 332 -37.19 0.56 -7.96
C PHE A 332 -36.99 1.86 -8.78
N THR A 333 -36.70 1.74 -10.07
CA THR A 333 -36.55 2.90 -10.96
C THR A 333 -37.85 3.65 -11.19
N GLY A 334 -39.00 2.96 -11.14
CA GLY A 334 -40.31 3.56 -11.23
C GLY A 334 -40.79 4.33 -9.99
N MET A 335 -40.13 4.17 -8.85
CA MET A 335 -40.51 4.88 -7.61
C MET A 335 -40.13 6.36 -7.69
N THR A 336 -41.10 7.22 -7.32
CA THR A 336 -40.91 8.69 -7.37
C THR A 336 -40.02 9.22 -6.26
N ASP A 337 -40.04 8.59 -5.09
CA ASP A 337 -39.19 8.94 -3.95
C ASP A 337 -38.40 7.71 -3.44
N ARG A 338 -37.25 7.50 -4.07
CA ARG A 338 -36.34 6.40 -3.74
C ARG A 338 -35.49 6.66 -2.50
N THR A 339 -35.54 7.86 -1.96
CA THR A 339 -34.86 8.24 -0.71
C THR A 339 -35.78 8.17 0.50
N SER A 340 -37.07 7.92 0.29
CA SER A 340 -38.09 7.80 1.33
C SER A 340 -37.75 6.74 2.37
N SER A 341 -38.17 6.97 3.61
CA SER A 341 -38.13 5.97 4.69
C SER A 341 -39.30 4.98 4.61
N ASP A 342 -40.03 4.99 3.52
CA ASP A 342 -41.10 4.03 3.27
C ASP A 342 -40.55 2.61 3.36
N ASP A 343 -41.31 1.76 4.08
CA ASP A 343 -40.91 0.37 4.30
C ASP A 343 -40.79 -0.42 3.00
N ASP A 344 -41.56 -0.09 1.97
CA ASP A 344 -41.49 -0.73 0.67
C ASP A 344 -40.19 -0.36 -0.09
N VAL A 345 -39.76 0.89 -0.05
CA VAL A 345 -38.48 1.32 -0.62
C VAL A 345 -37.35 0.62 0.11
N TYR A 346 -37.38 0.56 1.42
CA TYR A 346 -36.38 -0.10 2.23
C TYR A 346 -36.29 -1.60 1.96
N ARG A 347 -37.44 -2.28 1.86
CA ARG A 347 -37.56 -3.70 1.54
C ARG A 347 -36.94 -3.99 0.16
N LEU A 348 -37.34 -3.24 -0.86
CA LEU A 348 -36.91 -3.43 -2.23
C LEU A 348 -35.38 -3.20 -2.37
N ARG A 349 -34.85 -2.22 -1.67
CA ARG A 349 -33.38 -1.98 -1.62
C ARG A 349 -32.62 -3.17 -1.03
N ARG A 350 -33.14 -3.77 0.04
CA ARG A 350 -32.53 -4.97 0.63
C ARG A 350 -32.55 -6.15 -0.33
N GLU A 351 -33.66 -6.34 -1.03
CA GLU A 351 -33.81 -7.41 -2.02
C GLU A 351 -32.87 -7.19 -3.21
N LEU A 352 -32.81 -5.99 -3.74
CA LEU A 352 -31.83 -5.63 -4.79
C LEU A 352 -30.38 -5.90 -4.37
N THR A 353 -30.03 -5.53 -3.14
CA THR A 353 -28.68 -5.77 -2.62
C THR A 353 -28.36 -7.26 -2.55
N LYS A 354 -29.31 -8.10 -2.13
CA LYS A 354 -29.09 -9.56 -2.06
C LYS A 354 -28.82 -10.20 -3.42
N VAL A 355 -29.44 -9.68 -4.47
CA VAL A 355 -29.26 -10.23 -5.85
C VAL A 355 -28.07 -9.58 -6.54
N PHE A 356 -27.77 -8.32 -6.25
CA PHE A 356 -26.64 -7.61 -6.83
C PHE A 356 -25.31 -8.32 -6.59
N TYR A 357 -25.06 -8.80 -5.39
CA TYR A 357 -23.79 -9.46 -5.05
C TYR A 357 -23.51 -10.72 -5.88
N PRO A 358 -24.42 -11.69 -5.99
CA PRO A 358 -24.23 -12.81 -6.88
C PRO A 358 -24.03 -12.41 -8.34
N VAL A 359 -24.76 -11.41 -8.84
CA VAL A 359 -24.60 -10.89 -10.19
C VAL A 359 -23.18 -10.32 -10.35
N TYR A 360 -22.76 -9.47 -9.44
CA TYR A 360 -21.43 -8.87 -9.47
C TYR A 360 -20.33 -9.92 -9.41
N THR A 361 -20.44 -10.89 -8.51
CA THR A 361 -19.46 -11.98 -8.35
C THR A 361 -19.31 -12.79 -9.64
N ASN A 362 -20.43 -13.21 -10.24
CA ASN A 362 -20.41 -14.00 -11.47
C ASN A 362 -19.83 -13.20 -12.65
N VAL A 363 -20.23 -11.93 -12.78
CA VAL A 363 -19.70 -11.03 -13.80
C VAL A 363 -18.20 -10.85 -13.61
N PHE A 364 -17.74 -10.63 -12.38
CA PHE A 364 -16.33 -10.40 -12.10
C PHE A 364 -15.47 -11.63 -12.39
N VAL A 365 -15.87 -12.81 -11.92
CA VAL A 365 -15.15 -14.07 -12.18
C VAL A 365 -15.06 -14.37 -13.67
N LYS A 366 -16.13 -14.14 -14.43
CA LYS A 366 -16.11 -14.30 -15.88
C LYS A 366 -15.23 -13.24 -16.56
N HIS A 367 -15.30 -11.99 -16.11
CA HIS A 367 -14.47 -10.88 -16.60
C HIS A 367 -12.97 -11.17 -16.48
N LEU A 368 -12.53 -11.81 -15.40
CA LEU A 368 -11.12 -12.19 -15.22
C LEU A 368 -10.62 -13.20 -16.30
N LYS A 369 -11.53 -14.01 -16.84
CA LYS A 369 -11.22 -15.05 -17.82
C LYS A 369 -11.51 -14.60 -19.27
N ASP A 370 -12.12 -13.43 -19.44
CA ASP A 370 -12.50 -12.88 -20.75
C ASP A 370 -11.42 -11.91 -21.26
N PRO A 371 -10.73 -12.21 -22.35
CA PRO A 371 -9.68 -11.33 -22.87
C PRO A 371 -10.22 -10.01 -23.44
N ASN A 372 -11.52 -9.94 -23.78
CA ASN A 372 -12.12 -8.75 -24.38
C ASN A 372 -13.56 -8.51 -23.88
N PRO A 373 -13.72 -8.22 -22.58
CA PRO A 373 -15.04 -7.97 -22.02
C PRO A 373 -15.66 -6.69 -22.58
N PRO A 374 -16.97 -6.66 -22.81
CA PRO A 374 -17.67 -5.46 -23.26
C PRO A 374 -17.48 -4.28 -22.28
N THR A 375 -17.39 -3.06 -22.81
CA THR A 375 -17.23 -1.85 -21.97
C THR A 375 -18.35 -1.68 -20.95
N ILE A 376 -19.58 -2.10 -21.28
CA ILE A 376 -20.70 -2.05 -20.32
C ILE A 376 -20.48 -2.96 -19.10
N ILE A 377 -19.79 -4.08 -19.27
CA ILE A 377 -19.42 -4.97 -18.15
C ILE A 377 -18.41 -4.28 -17.24
N LYS A 378 -17.43 -3.58 -17.82
CA LYS A 378 -16.47 -2.80 -17.06
C LYS A 378 -17.14 -1.64 -16.33
N MET A 379 -18.05 -0.93 -17.00
CA MET A 379 -18.85 0.13 -16.40
C MET A 379 -19.65 -0.38 -15.20
N PHE A 380 -20.27 -1.56 -15.32
CA PHE A 380 -20.99 -2.19 -14.23
C PHE A 380 -20.07 -2.53 -13.04
N LEU A 381 -18.89 -3.10 -13.32
CA LEU A 381 -17.92 -3.48 -12.29
C LEU A 381 -17.31 -2.27 -11.58
N GLU A 382 -17.13 -1.14 -12.28
CA GLU A 382 -16.57 0.08 -11.69
C GLU A 382 -17.60 0.93 -10.96
N PHE A 383 -18.79 1.10 -11.54
CA PHE A 383 -19.76 2.09 -11.10
C PHE A 383 -21.07 1.48 -10.59
N GLY A 384 -21.25 0.18 -10.70
CA GLY A 384 -22.53 -0.47 -10.45
C GLY A 384 -23.48 -0.32 -11.64
N TYR A 385 -24.76 -0.61 -11.43
CA TYR A 385 -25.79 -0.46 -12.45
C TYR A 385 -26.21 1.00 -12.60
N ILE A 386 -25.99 1.59 -13.75
CA ILE A 386 -26.36 2.97 -14.08
C ILE A 386 -27.57 2.98 -15.02
N ASP A 387 -28.62 3.70 -14.66
CA ASP A 387 -29.80 3.92 -15.49
C ASP A 387 -29.74 5.32 -16.11
N ALA A 388 -29.68 5.41 -17.46
CA ALA A 388 -29.60 6.69 -18.15
C ALA A 388 -30.85 7.54 -17.99
N ALA A 389 -32.03 6.93 -17.80
CA ALA A 389 -33.26 7.69 -17.55
C ALA A 389 -33.21 8.42 -16.20
N LEU A 390 -32.42 7.92 -15.26
CA LEU A 390 -32.27 8.49 -13.92
C LEU A 390 -31.00 9.33 -13.78
N ALA A 391 -29.88 8.85 -14.32
CA ALA A 391 -28.59 9.55 -14.26
C ALA A 391 -28.51 10.73 -15.26
N GLY A 392 -29.39 10.73 -16.28
CA GLY A 392 -29.26 11.57 -17.46
C GLY A 392 -28.31 10.95 -18.50
N HIS A 393 -28.68 11.05 -19.78
CA HIS A 393 -27.90 10.46 -20.87
C HIS A 393 -26.45 10.95 -20.91
N ALA A 394 -26.23 12.25 -20.69
CA ALA A 394 -24.87 12.83 -20.70
C ALA A 394 -23.98 12.24 -19.58
N ASN A 395 -24.54 12.01 -18.41
CA ASN A 395 -23.81 11.40 -17.27
C ASN A 395 -23.52 9.91 -17.53
N ALA A 396 -24.49 9.18 -18.06
CA ALA A 396 -24.33 7.78 -18.42
C ALA A 396 -23.29 7.61 -19.54
N ASP A 397 -23.33 8.44 -20.59
CA ASP A 397 -22.35 8.47 -21.67
C ASP A 397 -20.93 8.80 -21.14
N TYR A 398 -20.83 9.74 -20.22
CA TYR A 398 -19.58 10.09 -19.59
C TYR A 398 -19.00 8.90 -18.81
N LEU A 399 -19.78 8.27 -17.91
CA LEU A 399 -19.35 7.10 -17.15
C LEU A 399 -18.99 5.92 -18.06
N TYR A 400 -19.74 5.73 -19.15
CA TYR A 400 -19.42 4.71 -20.14
C TYR A 400 -18.08 4.99 -20.82
N SER A 401 -17.82 6.25 -21.20
CA SER A 401 -16.58 6.64 -21.87
C SER A 401 -15.32 6.48 -20.98
N ILE A 402 -15.49 6.59 -19.67
CA ILE A 402 -14.39 6.46 -18.71
C ILE A 402 -14.31 5.09 -18.03
N ALA A 403 -15.24 4.18 -18.30
CA ALA A 403 -15.30 2.86 -17.68
C ALA A 403 -14.01 2.01 -17.87
N ASP A 404 -13.26 2.28 -18.91
CA ASP A 404 -11.96 1.65 -19.18
C ASP A 404 -10.78 2.45 -18.61
N THR A 405 -10.98 3.68 -18.18
CA THR A 405 -9.91 4.65 -17.87
C THR A 405 -9.96 5.18 -16.46
N VAL A 406 -11.13 5.24 -15.81
CA VAL A 406 -11.25 5.54 -14.39
C VAL A 406 -10.90 4.29 -13.64
N ALA A 407 -9.65 4.19 -13.45
CA ALA A 407 -9.11 3.22 -12.56
C ALA A 407 -8.76 3.94 -11.25
N GLY A 408 -8.58 3.19 -10.21
CA GLY A 408 -7.80 3.64 -9.07
C GLY A 408 -6.39 4.01 -9.53
N ASP A 409 -5.53 4.20 -8.59
CA ASP A 409 -4.10 4.27 -8.79
C ASP A 409 -3.42 3.26 -7.84
N PRO A 410 -3.33 1.98 -8.23
CA PRO A 410 -2.73 0.94 -7.39
C PRO A 410 -1.29 1.27 -6.98
N THR A 411 -0.56 2.06 -7.78
CA THR A 411 0.82 2.46 -7.47
C THR A 411 0.89 3.38 -6.26
N ARG A 412 -0.16 4.16 -6.04
CA ARG A 412 -0.34 5.02 -4.88
C ARG A 412 -1.30 4.43 -3.84
N GLY A 413 -1.73 3.18 -3.98
CA GLY A 413 -2.61 2.51 -3.01
C GLY A 413 -4.10 2.88 -3.12
N VAL A 414 -4.56 3.43 -4.23
CA VAL A 414 -5.99 3.67 -4.49
C VAL A 414 -6.49 2.68 -5.53
N TYR A 415 -7.44 1.87 -5.15
CA TYR A 415 -8.02 0.81 -5.98
C TYR A 415 -9.51 1.08 -6.20
N THR A 416 -10.02 0.80 -7.38
CA THR A 416 -11.44 0.45 -7.48
C THR A 416 -11.66 -0.94 -6.92
N VAL A 417 -12.88 -1.30 -6.56
CA VAL A 417 -13.15 -2.67 -6.07
C VAL A 417 -12.77 -3.72 -7.11
N ARG A 418 -12.92 -3.42 -8.39
CA ARG A 418 -12.51 -4.31 -9.49
C ARG A 418 -10.99 -4.55 -9.49
N GLU A 419 -10.18 -3.50 -9.37
CA GLU A 419 -8.72 -3.59 -9.30
C GLU A 419 -8.26 -4.28 -8.03
N TRP A 420 -8.92 -4.02 -6.91
CA TRP A 420 -8.65 -4.69 -5.64
C TRP A 420 -8.87 -6.20 -5.73
N LEU A 421 -10.03 -6.61 -6.22
CA LEU A 421 -10.35 -8.03 -6.38
C LEU A 421 -9.44 -8.71 -7.42
N LYS A 422 -9.04 -7.98 -8.48
CA LYS A 422 -8.03 -8.46 -9.43
C LYS A 422 -6.68 -8.67 -8.73
N ALA A 423 -6.26 -7.73 -7.86
CA ALA A 423 -5.02 -7.85 -7.10
C ALA A 423 -5.02 -9.04 -6.13
N ILE A 424 -6.17 -9.35 -5.51
CA ILE A 424 -6.35 -10.57 -4.69
C ILE A 424 -6.21 -11.83 -5.56
N TYR A 425 -6.91 -11.87 -6.71
CA TYR A 425 -6.86 -13.03 -7.61
C TYR A 425 -5.46 -13.28 -8.18
N GLU A 426 -4.69 -12.25 -8.40
CA GLU A 426 -3.31 -12.33 -8.88
C GLU A 426 -2.27 -12.55 -7.77
N GLY A 427 -2.70 -12.65 -6.51
CA GLY A 427 -1.82 -12.85 -5.36
C GLY A 427 -0.98 -11.62 -4.97
N ARG A 428 -1.30 -10.43 -5.52
CA ARG A 428 -0.62 -9.16 -5.17
C ARG A 428 -1.09 -8.58 -3.85
N LYS A 429 -2.28 -8.95 -3.43
CA LYS A 429 -2.88 -8.60 -2.13
C LYS A 429 -3.47 -9.85 -1.48
N GLU A 430 -3.46 -9.88 -0.17
CA GLU A 430 -4.07 -10.96 0.60
C GLU A 430 -5.46 -10.55 1.10
N PRO A 431 -6.46 -11.44 1.02
CA PRO A 431 -7.79 -11.16 1.56
C PRO A 431 -7.78 -11.19 3.09
N SER A 432 -8.69 -10.44 3.72
CA SER A 432 -8.88 -10.49 5.16
C SER A 432 -10.34 -10.30 5.56
N ARG A 433 -10.67 -10.63 6.81
CA ARG A 433 -12.00 -10.52 7.38
C ARG A 433 -12.02 -9.45 8.47
N ASP A 434 -12.86 -8.41 8.29
CA ASP A 434 -12.98 -7.27 9.21
C ASP A 434 -13.33 -7.66 10.64
N GLU A 435 -14.27 -8.57 10.80
CA GLU A 435 -14.92 -8.85 12.09
C GLU A 435 -13.97 -9.42 13.14
N PHE A 436 -12.97 -10.18 12.71
CA PHE A 436 -11.99 -10.85 13.57
C PHE A 436 -10.55 -10.51 13.22
N ASP A 437 -10.32 -9.62 12.27
CA ASP A 437 -9.01 -9.29 11.70
C ASP A 437 -8.21 -10.54 11.24
N LEU A 438 -8.93 -11.54 10.76
CA LEU A 438 -8.32 -12.75 10.26
C LEU A 438 -7.85 -12.54 8.82
N ASP A 439 -6.57 -12.67 8.58
CA ASP A 439 -6.04 -12.88 7.25
C ASP A 439 -6.42 -14.29 6.75
N TRP A 440 -6.17 -14.54 5.47
CA TRP A 440 -6.54 -15.81 4.86
C TRP A 440 -5.94 -17.04 5.56
N PRO A 441 -4.63 -17.09 5.87
CA PRO A 441 -4.04 -18.22 6.59
C PRO A 441 -4.65 -18.41 7.98
N ALA A 442 -4.85 -17.33 8.74
CA ALA A 442 -5.44 -17.39 10.07
C ALA A 442 -6.90 -17.87 10.03
N TRP A 443 -7.68 -17.43 9.03
CA TRP A 443 -9.03 -17.91 8.84
C TRP A 443 -9.07 -19.41 8.50
N LEU A 444 -8.21 -19.89 7.61
CA LEU A 444 -8.11 -21.33 7.30
C LEU A 444 -7.73 -22.16 8.54
N GLN A 445 -6.82 -21.65 9.37
CA GLN A 445 -6.45 -22.31 10.61
C GLN A 445 -7.60 -22.36 11.61
N ASP A 446 -8.40 -21.28 11.69
CA ASP A 446 -9.61 -21.26 12.52
C ASP A 446 -10.63 -22.29 12.03
N GLN A 447 -10.94 -22.32 10.72
CA GLN A 447 -11.85 -23.32 10.13
C GLN A 447 -11.39 -24.76 10.37
N LYS A 448 -10.09 -24.99 10.31
CA LYS A 448 -9.49 -26.30 10.64
C LYS A 448 -9.67 -26.62 12.12
N THR A 449 -9.49 -25.65 13.02
CA THR A 449 -9.62 -25.83 14.46
C THR A 449 -11.05 -26.13 14.87
N VAL A 450 -12.03 -25.49 14.21
CA VAL A 450 -13.47 -25.74 14.42
C VAL A 450 -13.92 -27.05 13.77
N GLY A 451 -13.14 -27.62 12.86
CA GLY A 451 -13.43 -28.88 12.18
C GLY A 451 -14.28 -28.75 10.92
N GLU A 452 -14.42 -27.53 10.39
CA GLU A 452 -15.16 -27.25 9.14
C GLU A 452 -14.37 -27.73 7.91
N ILE A 453 -13.03 -27.69 7.98
CA ILE A 453 -12.14 -28.18 6.92
C ILE A 453 -11.06 -29.10 7.48
N THR A 454 -10.57 -30.01 6.65
CA THR A 454 -9.45 -30.89 6.98
C THR A 454 -8.11 -30.17 6.81
N ALA A 455 -7.03 -30.72 7.42
CA ALA A 455 -5.67 -30.18 7.24
C ALA A 455 -5.23 -30.21 5.75
N ALA A 456 -5.64 -31.24 5.00
CA ALA A 456 -5.32 -31.36 3.58
C ALA A 456 -6.07 -30.33 2.73
N GLU A 457 -7.32 -30.04 3.08
CA GLU A 457 -8.11 -28.99 2.43
C GLU A 457 -7.56 -27.61 2.75
N ALA A 458 -7.18 -27.34 4.00
CA ALA A 458 -6.56 -26.07 4.38
C ALA A 458 -5.26 -25.83 3.60
N ALA A 459 -4.40 -26.85 3.46
CA ALA A 459 -3.17 -26.74 2.67
C ALA A 459 -3.45 -26.48 1.17
N ARG A 460 -4.47 -27.12 0.60
CA ARG A 460 -4.87 -26.88 -0.80
C ARG A 460 -5.42 -25.46 -0.99
N LEU A 461 -6.26 -24.99 -0.06
CA LEU A 461 -6.92 -23.69 -0.16
C LEU A 461 -5.95 -22.52 0.09
N LEU A 462 -4.82 -22.78 0.75
CA LEU A 462 -3.87 -21.72 1.11
C LEU A 462 -3.42 -20.89 -0.12
N ASP A 463 -3.15 -21.57 -1.24
CA ASP A 463 -2.69 -20.95 -2.48
C ASP A 463 -3.78 -20.92 -3.58
N ASP A 464 -5.03 -21.27 -3.23
CA ASP A 464 -6.15 -21.26 -4.17
C ASP A 464 -6.66 -19.83 -4.38
N GLN A 465 -6.28 -19.21 -5.51
CA GLN A 465 -6.62 -17.83 -5.83
C GLN A 465 -8.14 -17.60 -6.00
N GLU A 466 -8.86 -18.61 -6.51
CA GLU A 466 -10.33 -18.50 -6.64
C GLU A 466 -11.00 -18.56 -5.26
N ALA A 467 -10.50 -19.36 -4.34
CA ALA A 467 -10.99 -19.42 -2.97
C ALA A 467 -10.70 -18.10 -2.22
N LYS A 468 -9.49 -17.55 -2.36
CA LYS A 468 -9.12 -16.23 -1.84
C LYS A 468 -10.04 -15.13 -2.36
N LEU A 469 -10.30 -15.13 -3.67
CA LEU A 469 -11.19 -14.16 -4.30
C LEU A 469 -12.62 -14.26 -3.75
N ARG A 470 -13.17 -15.47 -3.61
CA ARG A 470 -14.52 -15.67 -3.05
C ARG A 470 -14.61 -15.20 -1.62
N PHE A 471 -13.62 -15.51 -0.80
CA PHE A 471 -13.53 -15.04 0.58
C PHE A 471 -13.52 -13.50 0.65
N GLU A 472 -12.74 -12.83 -0.18
CA GLU A 472 -12.71 -11.37 -0.22
C GLU A 472 -14.04 -10.76 -0.68
N LEU A 473 -14.67 -11.32 -1.71
CA LEU A 473 -15.98 -10.89 -2.20
C LEU A 473 -17.06 -10.97 -1.11
N GLU A 474 -17.08 -12.03 -0.32
CA GLU A 474 -18.02 -12.20 0.78
C GLU A 474 -17.81 -11.20 1.91
N ASN A 475 -16.59 -10.67 2.07
CA ASN A 475 -16.24 -9.74 3.14
C ASN A 475 -16.29 -8.26 2.71
N VAL A 476 -15.93 -7.94 1.49
CA VAL A 476 -15.88 -6.56 0.98
C VAL A 476 -17.29 -5.95 0.87
N PHE A 477 -18.25 -6.67 0.32
CA PHE A 477 -19.56 -6.10 0.06
C PHE A 477 -20.39 -5.79 1.32
N PRO A 478 -20.38 -6.56 2.42
CA PRO A 478 -21.05 -6.18 3.66
C PRO A 478 -20.57 -4.83 4.23
N ILE A 479 -19.31 -4.46 3.98
CA ILE A 479 -18.76 -3.18 4.44
C ILE A 479 -19.42 -2.00 3.72
N ALA A 480 -19.72 -2.14 2.44
CA ALA A 480 -20.40 -1.10 1.69
C ALA A 480 -21.74 -0.69 2.29
N ASN A 481 -22.43 -1.60 3.00
CA ASN A 481 -23.63 -1.27 3.75
C ASN A 481 -23.37 -0.30 4.91
N LYS A 482 -22.13 -0.32 5.48
CA LYS A 482 -21.72 0.61 6.55
C LYS A 482 -21.45 2.02 6.02
N MET A 483 -21.18 2.17 4.73
CA MET A 483 -20.86 3.46 4.08
C MET A 483 -22.09 4.23 3.66
N THR A 484 -23.19 3.54 3.40
CA THR A 484 -24.45 4.15 3.04
C THR A 484 -25.17 4.65 4.28
N TYR A 485 -25.51 5.93 4.26
CA TYR A 485 -26.31 6.50 5.35
C TYR A 485 -27.80 6.52 4.97
N GLY A 486 -28.58 5.87 5.78
CA GLY A 486 -30.02 6.01 5.79
C GLY A 486 -30.70 5.38 4.57
N ARG A 487 -30.94 6.15 3.54
CA ARG A 487 -31.93 5.85 2.50
C ARG A 487 -31.37 5.74 1.09
N SER A 488 -30.07 5.90 0.92
CA SER A 488 -29.42 5.81 -0.38
C SER A 488 -29.26 4.36 -0.82
N THR A 489 -29.33 4.12 -2.12
CA THR A 489 -29.04 2.80 -2.70
C THR A 489 -27.60 2.39 -2.48
N THR A 490 -27.40 1.15 -2.10
CA THR A 490 -26.07 0.66 -1.78
C THR A 490 -25.26 0.27 -3.02
N PHE A 491 -25.84 -0.40 -4.00
CA PHE A 491 -25.06 -1.04 -5.06
C PHE A 491 -25.60 -0.87 -6.48
N CYS A 492 -26.75 -0.32 -6.59
CA CYS A 492 -27.24 0.19 -7.85
C CYS A 492 -27.25 1.69 -7.70
N PRO A 493 -26.25 2.43 -8.11
CA PRO A 493 -26.31 3.87 -8.12
C PRO A 493 -27.30 4.32 -9.19
N LEU A 494 -28.54 3.93 -8.99
CA LEU A 494 -29.68 4.45 -9.73
C LEU A 494 -29.91 5.86 -9.22
N PHE A 495 -29.14 6.80 -9.68
CA PHE A 495 -29.29 8.19 -9.28
C PHE A 495 -30.01 8.97 -10.36
N GLY A 496 -31.02 9.69 -9.96
CA GLY A 496 -31.53 10.83 -10.72
C GLY A 496 -30.84 12.11 -10.29
N ASP A 497 -30.92 13.15 -11.09
CA ASP A 497 -30.34 14.46 -10.78
C ASP A 497 -30.74 14.99 -9.41
N HIS A 498 -31.96 14.69 -8.96
CA HIS A 498 -32.45 15.07 -7.63
C HIS A 498 -31.82 14.28 -6.48
N ASN A 499 -31.23 13.11 -6.72
CA ASN A 499 -30.57 12.30 -5.70
C ASN A 499 -29.11 12.67 -5.50
N LEU A 500 -28.43 13.12 -6.54
CA LEU A 500 -27.04 13.54 -6.42
C LEU A 500 -26.91 14.90 -5.71
N GLN A 501 -27.89 15.80 -5.83
CA GLN A 501 -27.85 17.19 -5.34
C GLN A 501 -26.57 17.96 -5.75
N ARG A 502 -25.74 17.35 -6.57
CA ARG A 502 -24.44 17.81 -7.03
C ARG A 502 -24.23 17.33 -8.46
N LYS A 503 -23.35 18.00 -9.19
CA LYS A 503 -22.90 17.53 -10.50
C LYS A 503 -22.12 16.23 -10.36
N LEU A 504 -22.12 15.41 -11.39
CA LEU A 504 -21.45 14.13 -11.40
C LEU A 504 -19.93 14.28 -11.16
N ASP A 505 -19.28 15.24 -11.77
CA ASP A 505 -17.86 15.55 -11.59
C ASP A 505 -17.50 15.97 -10.16
N GLU A 506 -18.42 16.58 -9.43
CA GLU A 506 -18.27 16.90 -8.01
C GLU A 506 -18.44 15.65 -7.11
N SER A 507 -19.30 14.73 -7.55
CA SER A 507 -19.65 13.51 -6.79
C SER A 507 -18.66 12.37 -7.01
N LEU A 508 -18.06 12.27 -8.20
CA LEU A 508 -17.12 11.21 -8.55
C LEU A 508 -15.80 11.38 -7.79
N VAL A 509 -15.42 10.37 -7.03
CA VAL A 509 -14.15 10.34 -6.29
C VAL A 509 -13.06 9.81 -7.21
N THR A 510 -12.00 10.60 -7.38
CA THR A 510 -10.83 10.22 -8.17
C THR A 510 -9.59 10.08 -7.29
N PRO A 511 -8.57 9.29 -7.69
CA PRO A 511 -7.32 9.17 -6.97
C PRO A 511 -6.65 10.51 -6.68
N ASP A 512 -6.60 11.41 -7.65
CA ASP A 512 -5.96 12.72 -7.50
C ASP A 512 -6.65 13.55 -6.40
N ARG A 513 -7.98 13.59 -6.38
CA ARG A 513 -8.73 14.28 -5.31
C ARG A 513 -8.49 13.69 -3.93
N ILE A 514 -8.29 12.36 -3.85
CA ILE A 514 -7.93 11.69 -2.60
C ILE A 514 -6.55 12.15 -2.14
N TYR A 515 -5.56 12.14 -3.04
CA TYR A 515 -4.19 12.52 -2.69
C TYR A 515 -4.05 13.99 -2.37
N GLU A 516 -4.66 14.89 -3.14
CA GLU A 516 -4.72 16.32 -2.81
C GLU A 516 -5.25 16.53 -1.39
N THR A 517 -6.30 15.80 -1.02
CA THR A 517 -6.87 15.89 0.33
C THR A 517 -5.95 15.29 1.39
N PHE A 518 -5.25 14.18 1.09
CA PHE A 518 -4.29 13.61 2.03
C PHE A 518 -3.07 14.49 2.20
N ASP A 519 -2.58 15.13 1.16
CA ASP A 519 -1.49 16.10 1.25
C ASP A 519 -1.90 17.30 2.12
N GLU A 520 -3.14 17.77 1.99
CA GLU A 520 -3.67 18.82 2.88
C GLU A 520 -3.78 18.35 4.34
N ILE A 521 -4.16 17.10 4.58
CA ILE A 521 -4.19 16.52 5.94
C ILE A 521 -2.78 16.38 6.51
N ASP A 522 -1.84 15.85 5.73
CA ASP A 522 -0.44 15.66 6.11
C ASP A 522 0.25 17.01 6.39
N ALA A 523 -0.11 18.07 5.63
CA ALA A 523 0.37 19.42 5.88
C ALA A 523 -0.10 20.01 7.22
N VAL A 524 -1.20 19.54 7.78
CA VAL A 524 -1.74 19.98 9.07
C VAL A 524 -1.36 19.04 10.21
N ASP A 525 -1.39 17.73 9.96
CA ASP A 525 -1.00 16.68 10.89
C ASP A 525 0.04 15.74 10.25
N PRO A 526 1.33 16.08 10.29
CA PRO A 526 2.40 15.24 9.73
C PRO A 526 2.48 13.84 10.33
N ALA A 527 1.86 13.64 11.49
CA ALA A 527 1.80 12.34 12.16
C ALA A 527 0.61 11.48 11.70
N ALA A 528 -0.28 12.01 10.84
CA ALA A 528 -1.55 11.36 10.46
C ALA A 528 -1.41 9.90 10.04
N PHE A 529 -0.40 9.60 9.22
CA PHE A 529 -0.16 8.28 8.66
C PHE A 529 1.06 7.58 9.26
N HIS A 530 1.55 8.07 10.40
CA HIS A 530 2.63 7.43 11.13
C HIS A 530 2.09 6.49 12.20
N ARG A 531 2.71 5.33 12.31
CA ARG A 531 2.42 4.38 13.36
C ARG A 531 3.69 3.95 14.08
N PRO A 532 3.65 3.79 15.41
CA PRO A 532 4.78 3.27 16.14
C PRO A 532 4.99 1.79 15.82
N VAL A 533 6.23 1.46 15.51
CA VAL A 533 6.72 0.09 15.38
C VAL A 533 7.87 -0.13 16.33
N ILE A 534 8.10 -1.38 16.73
CA ILE A 534 9.25 -1.72 17.55
C ILE A 534 10.43 -1.98 16.61
N TYR A 535 11.47 -1.19 16.80
CA TYR A 535 12.77 -1.40 16.17
C TYR A 535 13.69 -2.12 17.15
N GLU A 536 14.20 -3.25 16.73
CA GLU A 536 15.14 -4.07 17.51
C GLU A 536 16.39 -4.30 16.66
N ASN A 537 17.55 -4.01 17.21
CA ASN A 537 18.82 -4.35 16.58
C ASN A 537 19.85 -4.72 17.66
N PRO A 538 19.91 -6.02 18.04
CA PRO A 538 20.82 -6.50 19.08
C PRO A 538 22.31 -6.26 18.77
N GLU A 539 22.69 -6.23 17.49
CA GLU A 539 24.08 -5.99 17.07
C GLU A 539 24.52 -4.55 17.38
N LEU A 540 23.61 -3.63 17.27
CA LEU A 540 23.82 -2.24 17.65
C LEU A 540 23.61 -1.99 19.17
N GLY A 541 23.18 -3.02 19.89
CA GLY A 541 22.84 -2.91 21.32
C GLY A 541 21.49 -2.21 21.56
N ILE A 542 20.62 -2.19 20.55
CA ILE A 542 19.27 -1.66 20.64
C ILE A 542 18.32 -2.81 20.94
N ALA A 543 17.96 -2.99 22.20
CA ALA A 543 17.06 -4.06 22.61
C ALA A 543 15.63 -3.82 22.11
N LYS A 544 15.12 -2.61 22.33
CA LYS A 544 13.79 -2.15 21.85
C LYS A 544 13.80 -0.64 21.75
N GLU A 545 13.40 -0.12 20.63
CA GLU A 545 13.16 1.32 20.43
C GLU A 545 11.84 1.51 19.66
N ASN A 546 11.02 2.46 20.08
CA ASN A 546 9.81 2.80 19.36
C ASN A 546 10.15 3.82 18.27
N VAL A 547 9.91 3.49 17.03
CA VAL A 547 10.07 4.39 15.88
C VAL A 547 8.74 4.55 15.15
N ASN A 548 8.52 5.69 14.53
CA ASN A 548 7.32 5.96 13.78
C ASN A 548 7.56 5.71 12.29
N LEU A 549 6.78 4.80 11.72
CA LEU A 549 6.83 4.48 10.30
C LEU A 549 5.62 5.08 9.58
N LYS A 550 5.87 5.87 8.52
CA LYS A 550 4.79 6.38 7.67
C LYS A 550 4.25 5.25 6.80
N VAL A 551 2.98 4.93 6.95
CA VAL A 551 2.27 3.90 6.18
C VAL A 551 0.91 4.43 5.77
N MET A 552 0.76 4.66 4.47
CA MET A 552 -0.51 5.08 3.90
C MET A 552 -1.46 3.88 3.83
N PRO A 553 -2.77 4.06 4.14
CA PRO A 553 -3.75 2.99 3.98
C PRO A 553 -4.01 2.72 2.50
N ASP A 554 -4.34 1.47 2.17
CA ASP A 554 -4.97 1.15 0.89
C ASP A 554 -6.41 1.68 0.88
N ILE A 555 -6.80 2.32 -0.20
CA ILE A 555 -8.14 2.90 -0.37
C ILE A 555 -8.86 2.14 -1.45
N ILE A 556 -10.05 1.65 -1.13
CA ILE A 556 -10.87 0.86 -2.03
C ILE A 556 -12.16 1.61 -2.33
N LEU A 557 -12.32 1.99 -3.60
CA LEU A 557 -13.49 2.70 -4.09
C LEU A 557 -14.58 1.70 -4.46
N MET A 558 -15.67 1.73 -3.71
CA MET A 558 -16.80 0.84 -3.90
C MET A 558 -17.79 1.40 -4.93
N PRO A 559 -18.40 0.53 -5.78
CA PRO A 559 -19.34 0.97 -6.82
C PRO A 559 -20.72 1.32 -6.21
N ASN A 560 -20.74 2.31 -5.34
CA ASN A 560 -21.95 2.74 -4.64
C ASN A 560 -22.01 4.26 -4.46
N VAL A 561 -23.17 4.73 -4.04
CA VAL A 561 -23.42 6.11 -3.62
C VAL A 561 -23.43 6.15 -2.09
N GLY A 562 -22.68 7.05 -1.50
CA GLY A 562 -22.56 7.10 -0.05
C GLY A 562 -22.24 8.48 0.51
N THR A 563 -22.29 8.56 1.84
CA THR A 563 -22.01 9.79 2.61
C THR A 563 -20.88 9.63 3.61
N ARG A 564 -20.24 8.46 3.65
CA ARG A 564 -19.10 8.20 4.56
C ARG A 564 -18.25 7.06 4.05
N GLY A 565 -17.00 7.07 4.43
CA GLY A 565 -16.12 5.93 4.30
C GLY A 565 -16.27 4.94 5.46
N ALA A 566 -15.66 3.79 5.31
CA ALA A 566 -15.52 2.78 6.35
C ALA A 566 -14.06 2.36 6.45
N MET A 567 -13.59 2.16 7.68
CA MET A 567 -12.25 1.68 7.94
C MET A 567 -12.27 0.18 8.17
N TRP A 568 -11.33 -0.50 7.52
CA TRP A 568 -11.01 -1.90 7.75
C TRP A 568 -9.53 -2.04 8.10
N GLN A 569 -9.25 -2.53 9.28
CA GLN A 569 -7.89 -2.70 9.77
C GLN A 569 -7.43 -4.14 9.66
N ASP A 570 -6.29 -4.29 9.01
CA ASP A 570 -5.58 -5.54 8.82
C ASP A 570 -4.24 -5.55 9.57
N ILE A 571 -4.15 -4.79 10.67
CA ILE A 571 -2.90 -4.63 11.41
C ILE A 571 -2.86 -5.59 12.57
N GLU A 572 -1.94 -6.54 12.53
CA GLU A 572 -1.62 -7.39 13.67
C GLU A 572 -0.38 -6.88 14.43
N GLY A 573 -0.63 -6.33 15.62
CA GLY A 573 0.41 -5.99 16.58
C GLY A 573 1.45 -4.97 16.14
N ARG A 574 2.47 -4.79 16.98
CA ARG A 574 3.52 -3.75 16.82
C ARG A 574 4.55 -4.06 15.74
N LYS A 575 4.65 -5.29 15.29
CA LYS A 575 5.70 -5.74 14.35
C LYS A 575 5.29 -5.67 12.87
N ARG A 576 4.01 -5.58 12.55
CA ARG A 576 3.54 -5.61 11.15
C ARG A 576 3.53 -4.23 10.49
N SER A 577 4.03 -4.19 9.27
CA SER A 577 4.03 -3.02 8.39
C SER A 577 2.83 -2.98 7.43
N THR A 578 1.80 -3.79 7.65
CA THR A 578 0.61 -3.86 6.81
C THR A 578 -0.12 -2.52 6.79
N PRO A 579 -0.44 -1.95 5.62
CA PRO A 579 -1.27 -0.77 5.54
C PRO A 579 -2.69 -1.10 6.00
N GLY A 580 -3.37 -0.16 6.64
CA GLY A 580 -4.80 -0.29 6.90
C GLY A 580 -5.59 -0.23 5.59
N ARG A 581 -6.85 -0.67 5.62
CA ARG A 581 -7.76 -0.58 4.49
C ARG A 581 -8.86 0.42 4.78
N VAL A 582 -9.16 1.23 3.79
CA VAL A 582 -10.17 2.27 3.86
C VAL A 582 -11.10 2.11 2.66
N PHE A 583 -12.39 1.97 2.92
CA PHE A 583 -13.41 1.90 1.88
C PHE A 583 -14.11 3.23 1.72
N ALA A 584 -14.26 3.69 0.49
CA ALA A 584 -15.00 4.89 0.17
C ALA A 584 -15.99 4.64 -0.98
N PRO A 585 -17.14 5.31 -1.00
CA PRO A 585 -18.03 5.23 -2.15
C PRO A 585 -17.41 5.96 -3.35
N ILE A 586 -17.55 5.39 -4.54
CA ILE A 586 -17.07 6.06 -5.76
C ILE A 586 -17.89 7.31 -6.09
N PHE A 587 -19.17 7.33 -5.67
CA PHE A 587 -20.02 8.52 -5.77
C PHE A 587 -20.33 9.07 -4.38
N LEU A 588 -19.82 10.25 -4.09
CA LEU A 588 -19.90 10.87 -2.77
C LEU A 588 -20.89 12.02 -2.75
N LEU A 589 -21.86 11.96 -1.83
CA LEU A 589 -22.91 12.99 -1.67
C LEU A 589 -22.52 14.12 -0.72
N ILE A 590 -21.33 14.06 -0.14
CA ILE A 590 -20.79 15.09 0.77
C ILE A 590 -19.41 15.52 0.27
N ASP A 591 -18.81 16.52 0.92
CA ASP A 591 -17.44 16.91 0.60
C ASP A 591 -16.42 15.83 0.97
N LEU A 592 -15.51 15.56 0.06
CA LEU A 592 -14.47 14.53 0.23
C LEU A 592 -13.55 14.84 1.41
N LYS A 593 -13.13 16.09 1.56
CA LYS A 593 -12.18 16.50 2.60
C LYS A 593 -12.66 16.20 4.03
N PRO A 594 -13.85 16.60 4.47
CA PRO A 594 -14.35 16.24 5.80
C PRO A 594 -14.51 14.72 5.97
N MET A 595 -14.88 14.00 4.92
CA MET A 595 -14.99 12.55 4.98
C MET A 595 -13.61 11.91 5.22
N LEU A 596 -12.58 12.28 4.44
CA LEU A 596 -11.23 11.73 4.60
C LEU A 596 -10.60 12.14 5.94
N MET A 597 -10.84 13.36 6.42
CA MET A 597 -10.42 13.77 7.77
C MET A 597 -11.02 12.87 8.87
N ARG A 598 -12.31 12.55 8.76
CA ARG A 598 -12.96 11.61 9.69
C ARG A 598 -12.36 10.22 9.61
N MET A 599 -12.12 9.73 8.38
CA MET A 599 -11.51 8.42 8.16
C MET A 599 -10.07 8.37 8.70
N THR A 600 -9.30 9.44 8.53
CA THR A 600 -7.96 9.57 9.11
C THR A 600 -8.01 9.53 10.64
N GLY A 601 -8.99 10.19 11.24
CA GLY A 601 -9.23 10.11 12.69
C GLY A 601 -9.58 8.68 13.14
N GLU A 602 -10.46 7.98 12.43
CA GLU A 602 -10.76 6.57 12.70
C GLU A 602 -9.52 5.70 12.56
N PHE A 603 -8.74 5.89 11.51
CA PHE A 603 -7.48 5.20 11.27
C PHE A 603 -6.49 5.39 12.43
N ARG A 604 -6.29 6.61 12.88
CA ARG A 604 -5.40 6.89 14.04
C ARG A 604 -5.86 6.20 15.31
N TRP A 605 -7.16 6.23 15.59
CA TRP A 605 -7.71 5.58 16.77
C TRP A 605 -7.52 4.06 16.72
N GLU A 606 -7.89 3.43 15.61
CA GLU A 606 -7.80 1.97 15.46
C GLU A 606 -6.34 1.48 15.45
N ILE A 607 -5.43 2.18 14.76
CA ILE A 607 -4.01 1.86 14.83
C ILE A 607 -3.50 1.90 16.26
N CYS A 608 -3.77 2.99 16.98
CA CYS A 608 -3.33 3.12 18.37
C CYS A 608 -3.89 1.99 19.23
N LYS A 609 -5.19 1.72 19.10
CA LYS A 609 -5.86 0.65 19.84
C LYS A 609 -5.24 -0.72 19.55
N ARG A 610 -4.93 -1.03 18.29
CA ARG A 610 -4.35 -2.29 17.88
C ARG A 610 -2.92 -2.46 18.36
N ILE A 611 -2.10 -1.44 18.23
CA ILE A 611 -0.71 -1.45 18.69
C ILE A 611 -0.63 -1.63 20.20
N MET A 612 -1.52 -0.98 20.95
CA MET A 612 -1.57 -1.09 22.41
C MET A 612 -2.20 -2.40 22.88
N GLY A 613 -2.96 -3.09 22.03
CA GLY A 613 -3.61 -4.36 22.33
C GLY A 613 -4.50 -4.26 23.57
N MET A 614 -4.34 -5.16 24.53
CA MET A 614 -5.15 -5.19 25.76
C MET A 614 -5.01 -3.93 26.64
N ARG A 615 -3.95 -3.15 26.45
CA ARG A 615 -3.67 -1.91 27.22
C ARG A 615 -4.10 -0.63 26.51
N TRP A 616 -4.90 -0.72 25.48
CA TRP A 616 -5.30 0.42 24.64
C TRP A 616 -5.99 1.56 25.41
N ASN A 617 -6.55 1.28 26.57
CA ASN A 617 -7.23 2.23 27.47
C ASN A 617 -6.59 2.31 28.86
N ASP A 618 -5.37 1.81 29.04
CA ASP A 618 -4.65 1.78 30.32
C ASP A 618 -3.64 2.95 30.40
N LEU A 619 -3.83 3.84 31.35
CA LEU A 619 -2.94 4.98 31.60
C LEU A 619 -1.54 4.59 32.09
N SER A 620 -1.33 3.35 32.55
CA SER A 620 0.02 2.88 32.90
C SER A 620 0.94 2.80 31.66
N ASP A 621 0.34 2.72 30.46
CA ASP A 621 1.02 2.78 29.17
C ASP A 621 0.40 3.93 28.33
N PRO A 622 0.79 5.20 28.59
CA PRO A 622 0.15 6.37 28.01
C PRO A 622 0.14 6.34 26.49
N SER A 623 -1.05 6.49 25.92
CA SER A 623 -1.29 6.50 24.48
C SER A 623 -2.45 7.41 24.13
N LEU A 624 -2.62 7.72 22.84
CA LEU A 624 -3.74 8.52 22.37
C LEU A 624 -5.09 7.97 22.89
N THR A 625 -5.30 6.68 22.73
CA THR A 625 -6.57 6.03 23.12
C THR A 625 -6.73 5.97 24.63
N ALA A 626 -5.66 5.69 25.39
CA ALA A 626 -5.72 5.61 26.85
C ALA A 626 -6.02 6.99 27.48
N GLU A 627 -5.28 8.04 27.09
CA GLU A 627 -5.50 9.39 27.60
C GLU A 627 -6.88 9.94 27.20
N TYR A 628 -7.33 9.64 25.98
CA TYR A 628 -8.65 10.09 25.52
C TYR A 628 -9.81 9.34 26.21
N CYS A 629 -9.67 8.04 26.46
CA CYS A 629 -10.62 7.28 27.23
C CYS A 629 -10.72 7.77 28.67
N ASP A 630 -9.59 8.03 29.33
CA ASP A 630 -9.57 8.59 30.68
C ASP A 630 -10.26 9.95 30.73
N TYR A 631 -9.92 10.84 29.80
CA TYR A 631 -10.57 12.13 29.69
C TYR A 631 -12.10 12.03 29.59
N LEU A 632 -12.62 11.17 28.72
CA LEU A 632 -14.06 11.01 28.50
C LEU A 632 -14.75 10.20 29.60
N GLN A 633 -14.05 9.29 30.26
CA GLN A 633 -14.58 8.51 31.37
C GLN A 633 -14.72 9.34 32.65
N PHE A 634 -13.69 10.14 32.95
CA PHE A 634 -13.59 10.87 34.21
C PHE A 634 -13.85 12.38 34.10
N TYR A 635 -14.42 12.88 32.98
CA TYR A 635 -14.69 14.31 32.79
C TYR A 635 -15.50 14.94 33.94
N ARG A 636 -16.40 14.19 34.59
CA ARG A 636 -17.25 14.67 35.69
C ARG A 636 -16.43 14.99 36.93
N SER A 637 -15.41 14.19 37.22
CA SER A 637 -14.53 14.37 38.39
C SER A 637 -13.37 15.33 38.11
N ASN A 638 -13.12 15.68 36.83
CA ASN A 638 -12.06 16.61 36.48
C ASN A 638 -12.36 18.01 37.01
N ARG A 639 -11.50 18.52 37.88
CA ARG A 639 -11.64 19.84 38.53
C ARG A 639 -11.29 21.00 37.61
N ASP A 640 -10.54 20.76 36.55
CA ASP A 640 -10.11 21.77 35.58
C ASP A 640 -11.20 22.13 34.57
N LEU A 641 -12.29 21.35 34.53
CA LEU A 641 -13.42 21.56 33.64
C LEU A 641 -14.55 22.30 34.34
N SER A 642 -15.01 23.40 33.75
CA SER A 642 -16.20 24.13 34.23
C SER A 642 -17.47 23.26 34.11
N ALA A 643 -18.53 23.63 34.83
CA ALA A 643 -19.82 22.93 34.73
C ALA A 643 -20.41 22.99 33.32
N GLU A 644 -20.23 24.08 32.61
CA GLU A 644 -20.64 24.30 31.23
C GLU A 644 -19.94 23.32 30.29
N VAL A 645 -18.61 23.24 30.31
CA VAL A 645 -17.81 22.31 29.53
C VAL A 645 -18.15 20.85 29.84
N LYS A 646 -18.42 20.51 31.11
CA LYS A 646 -18.92 19.17 31.48
C LYS A 646 -20.28 18.87 30.85
N GLY A 647 -21.15 19.88 30.73
CA GLY A 647 -22.41 19.78 30.03
C GLY A 647 -22.25 19.51 28.53
N GLU A 648 -21.32 20.20 27.89
CA GLU A 648 -21.00 20.01 26.47
C GLU A 648 -20.45 18.61 26.20
N ILE A 649 -19.48 18.12 26.98
CA ILE A 649 -18.95 16.75 26.87
C ILE A 649 -20.04 15.71 27.05
N LYS A 650 -20.95 15.92 28.02
CA LYS A 650 -22.10 15.03 28.22
C LYS A 650 -23.01 14.97 27.00
N LEU A 651 -23.27 16.13 26.40
CA LEU A 651 -24.12 16.22 25.19
C LEU A 651 -23.44 15.52 24.00
N GLU A 652 -22.14 15.73 23.83
CA GLU A 652 -21.35 15.10 22.78
C GLU A 652 -21.31 13.57 22.95
N LEU A 653 -21.06 13.06 24.15
CA LEU A 653 -21.13 11.63 24.48
C LEU A 653 -22.52 11.05 24.20
N THR A 654 -23.58 11.78 24.53
CA THR A 654 -24.95 11.34 24.25
C THR A 654 -25.22 11.25 22.76
N ARG A 655 -24.81 12.25 21.97
CA ARG A 655 -24.90 12.24 20.50
C ARG A 655 -24.09 11.11 19.88
N ALA A 656 -22.92 10.83 20.42
CA ALA A 656 -22.05 9.73 20.01
C ALA A 656 -22.47 8.36 20.56
N LYS A 657 -23.61 8.24 21.26
CA LYS A 657 -24.10 7.00 21.91
C LYS A 657 -23.03 6.39 22.83
N ASN A 658 -22.30 7.22 23.57
CA ASN A 658 -21.17 6.87 24.44
C ASN A 658 -20.00 6.16 23.72
N ASN A 659 -19.88 6.33 22.40
CA ASN A 659 -18.75 5.80 21.64
C ASN A 659 -17.58 6.82 21.67
N TYR A 660 -16.55 6.52 22.43
CA TYR A 660 -15.38 7.38 22.61
C TYR A 660 -14.59 7.63 21.30
N ARG A 661 -14.51 6.61 20.44
CA ARG A 661 -13.93 6.78 19.09
C ARG A 661 -14.65 7.86 18.28
N THR A 662 -15.99 7.84 18.30
CA THR A 662 -16.79 8.83 17.58
C THR A 662 -16.56 10.24 18.11
N VAL A 663 -16.45 10.42 19.42
CA VAL A 663 -16.11 11.72 20.03
C VAL A 663 -14.72 12.16 19.61
N PHE A 664 -13.72 11.27 19.71
CA PHE A 664 -12.38 11.56 19.26
C PHE A 664 -12.35 11.98 17.79
N VAL A 665 -13.02 11.25 16.89
CA VAL A 665 -13.03 11.54 15.45
C VAL A 665 -13.66 12.90 15.15
N ASN A 666 -14.73 13.28 15.86
CA ASN A 666 -15.32 14.60 15.75
C ASN A 666 -14.31 15.69 16.17
N ASN A 667 -13.70 15.51 17.34
CA ASN A 667 -12.72 16.46 17.87
C ASN A 667 -11.44 16.53 17.01
N TYR A 668 -11.01 15.42 16.42
CA TYR A 668 -9.90 15.39 15.47
C TYR A 668 -10.23 16.15 14.18
N THR A 669 -11.47 16.05 13.71
CA THR A 669 -11.92 16.82 12.54
C THR A 669 -11.90 18.34 12.84
N GLU A 670 -12.37 18.75 14.03
CA GLU A 670 -12.28 20.15 14.49
C GLU A 670 -10.83 20.60 14.67
N TRP A 671 -9.95 19.71 15.16
CA TRP A 671 -8.53 19.93 15.26
C TRP A 671 -7.90 20.31 13.92
N LEU A 672 -8.20 19.54 12.88
CA LEU A 672 -7.69 19.78 11.54
C LEU A 672 -8.29 21.03 10.89
N LEU A 673 -9.59 21.29 11.05
CA LEU A 673 -10.29 22.36 10.33
C LEU A 673 -10.17 23.74 10.99
N TYR A 674 -10.19 23.79 12.33
CA TYR A 674 -10.33 25.05 13.05
C TYR A 674 -9.15 25.36 13.98
N GLU A 675 -8.72 24.40 14.78
CA GLU A 675 -7.64 24.63 15.74
C GLU A 675 -6.31 24.90 15.03
N SER A 676 -6.05 24.29 13.89
CA SER A 676 -4.89 24.57 13.03
C SER A 676 -4.82 26.02 12.56
N ASN A 677 -5.95 26.69 12.47
CA ASN A 677 -6.07 28.11 12.09
C ASN A 677 -6.11 29.05 13.30
N GLY A 678 -5.87 28.53 14.52
CA GLY A 678 -5.88 29.34 15.76
C GLY A 678 -7.27 29.64 16.31
N SER A 679 -8.33 28.98 15.80
CA SER A 679 -9.71 29.09 16.29
C SER A 679 -10.00 28.00 17.32
N PRO A 680 -9.89 28.27 18.64
CA PRO A 680 -10.05 27.25 19.66
C PRO A 680 -11.51 26.83 19.79
N ARG A 681 -11.80 25.56 19.53
CA ARG A 681 -13.11 24.95 19.69
C ARG A 681 -13.13 23.78 20.68
N LEU A 682 -11.97 23.17 20.88
CA LEU A 682 -11.82 22.01 21.74
C LEU A 682 -11.63 22.42 23.20
N THR A 683 -11.95 21.50 24.11
CA THR A 683 -11.61 21.66 25.51
C THR A 683 -10.09 21.69 25.70
N LYS A 684 -9.63 22.34 26.77
CA LYS A 684 -8.21 22.42 27.11
C LYS A 684 -7.55 21.03 27.20
N THR A 685 -8.27 20.05 27.75
CA THR A 685 -7.76 18.68 27.90
C THR A 685 -7.67 17.97 26.53
N ALA A 686 -8.72 18.01 25.71
CA ALA A 686 -8.68 17.44 24.37
C ALA A 686 -7.55 18.04 23.52
N ARG A 687 -7.38 19.37 23.57
CA ARG A 687 -6.30 20.09 22.88
C ARG A 687 -4.91 19.64 23.31
N LYS A 688 -4.69 19.40 24.63
CA LYS A 688 -3.42 18.87 25.13
C LYS A 688 -3.12 17.48 24.61
N ILE A 689 -4.11 16.59 24.62
CA ILE A 689 -3.96 15.22 24.10
C ILE A 689 -3.66 15.27 22.59
N LEU A 690 -4.45 16.02 21.82
CA LEU A 690 -4.26 16.11 20.37
C LEU A 690 -2.90 16.76 20.02
N MET A 691 -2.47 17.81 20.70
CA MET A 691 -1.15 18.40 20.50
C MET A 691 -0.02 17.42 20.84
N THR A 692 -0.25 16.48 21.73
CA THR A 692 0.75 15.47 22.09
C THR A 692 0.89 14.38 21.03
N TYR A 693 -0.24 13.88 20.49
CA TYR A 693 -0.26 12.72 19.61
C TYR A 693 -0.51 13.06 18.14
N CYS A 694 -1.04 14.23 17.86
CA CYS A 694 -1.36 14.76 16.52
C CYS A 694 -0.80 16.19 16.38
N PRO A 695 0.51 16.40 16.60
CA PRO A 695 1.09 17.74 16.66
C PRO A 695 0.99 18.45 15.29
N PHE A 696 0.72 19.74 15.33
CA PHE A 696 0.84 20.58 14.15
C PHE A 696 2.30 20.79 13.74
N PRO A 697 2.58 21.07 12.46
CA PRO A 697 3.91 21.50 12.02
C PRO A 697 4.43 22.74 12.76
N ALA A 698 5.74 22.92 12.78
CA ALA A 698 6.39 24.03 13.48
C ALA A 698 5.80 25.40 13.11
N GLU A 699 5.62 25.66 11.80
CA GLU A 699 5.03 26.90 11.32
C GLU A 699 3.61 27.16 11.87
N THR A 700 2.79 26.13 11.92
CA THR A 700 1.44 26.23 12.48
C THR A 700 1.50 26.48 13.97
N ARG A 701 2.39 25.78 14.70
CA ARG A 701 2.58 25.99 16.14
C ARG A 701 3.04 27.43 16.46
N GLU A 702 3.93 28.01 15.65
CA GLU A 702 4.36 29.39 15.79
C GLU A 702 3.21 30.38 15.58
N LYS A 703 2.38 30.16 14.58
CA LYS A 703 1.19 30.98 14.30
C LYS A 703 0.19 30.96 15.47
N ILE A 704 -0.12 29.79 16.01
CA ILE A 704 -1.09 29.66 17.12
C ILE A 704 -0.50 30.01 18.49
N ALA A 705 0.82 30.10 18.62
CA ALA A 705 1.49 30.48 19.87
C ALA A 705 1.10 31.87 20.40
N THR A 706 0.61 32.74 19.52
CA THR A 706 0.09 34.07 19.89
C THR A 706 -1.23 33.97 20.65
N ASN A 707 -1.95 32.86 20.58
CA ASN A 707 -3.21 32.67 21.29
C ASN A 707 -2.98 31.94 22.63
N PRO A 708 -3.28 32.61 23.79
CA PRO A 708 -3.04 32.03 25.11
C PRO A 708 -3.71 30.68 25.38
N GLN A 709 -4.78 30.37 24.65
CA GLN A 709 -5.51 29.10 24.84
C GLN A 709 -4.70 27.88 24.39
N PHE A 710 -3.66 28.06 23.55
CA PHE A 710 -2.78 27.00 23.11
C PHE A 710 -1.51 26.87 23.97
N ALA A 711 -1.21 27.84 24.85
CA ALA A 711 0.06 27.91 25.56
C ALA A 711 0.42 26.61 26.33
N ASP A 712 -0.54 26.05 27.07
CA ASP A 712 -0.32 24.81 27.83
C ASP A 712 -0.06 23.60 26.94
N ALA A 713 -0.82 23.47 25.85
CA ALA A 713 -0.67 22.36 24.90
C ALA A 713 0.69 22.43 24.19
N LEU A 714 1.09 23.60 23.72
CA LEU A 714 2.39 23.87 23.12
C LEU A 714 3.55 23.60 24.10
N LYS A 715 3.42 23.99 25.37
CA LYS A 715 4.42 23.70 26.38
C LYS A 715 4.61 22.20 26.60
N ILE A 716 3.51 21.44 26.72
CA ILE A 716 3.58 19.99 26.93
C ILE A 716 4.23 19.32 25.70
N HIS A 717 3.82 19.69 24.51
CA HIS A 717 4.42 19.19 23.26
C HIS A 717 5.93 19.50 23.23
N SER A 718 6.32 20.73 23.45
CA SER A 718 7.73 21.16 23.44
C SER A 718 8.60 20.36 24.42
N VAL A 719 8.10 20.10 25.64
CA VAL A 719 8.82 19.28 26.63
C VAL A 719 8.96 17.85 26.17
N LYS A 720 7.86 17.19 25.71
CA LYS A 720 7.89 15.81 25.25
C LYS A 720 8.78 15.64 24.00
N SER A 721 8.65 16.55 23.03
CA SER A 721 9.47 16.55 21.80
C SER A 721 10.95 16.72 22.13
N MET A 722 11.32 17.68 22.99
CA MET A 722 12.70 17.90 23.42
C MET A 722 13.29 16.68 24.15
N GLN A 723 12.52 16.06 25.04
CA GLN A 723 12.94 14.82 25.71
C GLN A 723 13.21 13.69 24.72
N ARG A 724 12.30 13.51 23.76
CA ARG A 724 12.45 12.49 22.72
C ARG A 724 13.66 12.76 21.84
N GLN A 725 13.85 13.98 21.36
CA GLN A 725 15.02 14.38 20.58
C GLN A 725 16.33 14.14 21.33
N GLN A 726 16.39 14.48 22.63
CA GLN A 726 17.58 14.24 23.47
C GLN A 726 17.87 12.75 23.62
N GLN A 727 16.83 11.93 23.83
CA GLN A 727 16.97 10.48 23.94
C GLN A 727 17.55 9.89 22.67
N LEU A 728 16.96 10.21 21.50
CA LEU A 728 17.41 9.74 20.20
C LEU A 728 18.82 10.25 19.85
N SER A 729 19.09 11.54 20.10
CA SER A 729 20.42 12.11 19.85
C SER A 729 21.50 11.43 20.67
N ARG A 730 21.23 11.10 21.96
CA ARG A 730 22.17 10.34 22.80
C ARG A 730 22.40 8.93 22.27
N LEU A 731 21.33 8.26 21.78
CA LEU A 731 21.44 6.92 21.20
C LEU A 731 22.27 6.96 19.92
N ILE A 732 21.98 7.88 19.01
CA ILE A 732 22.73 8.11 17.76
C ILE A 732 24.20 8.41 18.06
N GLN A 733 24.47 9.36 18.96
CA GLN A 733 25.84 9.72 19.34
C GLN A 733 26.61 8.53 19.95
N LYS A 734 25.95 7.69 20.73
CA LYS A 734 26.56 6.46 21.28
C LYS A 734 26.94 5.48 20.17
N LEU A 735 26.12 5.33 19.14
CA LEU A 735 26.40 4.49 17.98
C LEU A 735 27.59 5.03 17.18
N GLU A 736 27.59 6.35 16.88
CA GLU A 736 28.66 7.05 16.18
C GLU A 736 30.02 6.95 16.92
N GLN A 737 30.01 7.16 18.24
CA GLN A 737 31.20 7.01 19.09
C GLN A 737 31.70 5.58 19.14
N GLY A 738 30.80 4.60 19.00
CA GLY A 738 31.13 3.18 18.87
C GLY A 738 31.58 2.77 17.48
N GLY A 739 31.70 3.71 16.52
CA GLY A 739 32.05 3.42 15.11
C GLY A 739 30.98 2.62 14.37
N LYS A 740 29.73 2.65 14.85
CA LYS A 740 28.62 1.94 14.25
C LYS A 740 27.83 2.86 13.31
N GLU A 741 27.34 2.33 12.21
CA GLU A 741 26.46 3.06 11.31
C GLU A 741 25.12 3.36 12.00
N VAL A 742 24.61 4.57 11.85
CA VAL A 742 23.32 4.97 12.41
C VAL A 742 22.22 4.44 11.51
N PRO A 743 21.29 3.60 12.02
CA PRO A 743 20.16 3.12 11.23
C PRO A 743 19.27 4.26 10.74
N LYS A 744 18.75 4.11 9.53
CA LYS A 744 17.84 5.07 8.92
C LYS A 744 16.58 5.29 9.78
N GLU A 745 16.08 4.24 10.40
CA GLU A 745 14.93 4.28 11.28
C GLU A 745 15.10 5.26 12.45
N LEU A 746 16.31 5.36 13.01
CA LEU A 746 16.60 6.32 14.09
C LEU A 746 16.76 7.75 13.58
N THR A 747 17.34 7.94 12.40
CA THR A 747 17.46 9.28 11.78
C THR A 747 16.11 9.81 11.33
N ASP A 748 15.25 8.94 10.78
CA ASP A 748 13.89 9.28 10.38
C ASP A 748 13.03 9.60 11.62
N GLU A 749 13.19 8.82 12.72
CA GLU A 749 12.51 9.09 13.98
C GLU A 749 12.98 10.40 14.61
N LEU A 750 14.27 10.72 14.54
CA LEU A 750 14.77 12.02 15.04
C LEU A 750 14.23 13.18 14.20
N ALA A 751 14.12 13.01 12.90
CA ALA A 751 13.47 13.99 12.02
C ALA A 751 11.99 14.16 12.38
N PHE A 752 11.28 13.04 12.57
CA PHE A 752 9.88 13.04 13.00
C PHE A 752 9.69 13.72 14.37
N ALA A 753 10.57 13.47 15.35
CA ALA A 753 10.49 14.09 16.68
C ALA A 753 10.74 15.62 16.66
N LYS A 754 11.26 16.19 15.58
CA LYS A 754 11.44 17.63 15.37
C LYS A 754 10.20 18.34 14.83
N TYR A 755 9.28 17.58 14.25
CA TYR A 755 7.98 18.13 13.87
C TYR A 755 7.18 18.53 15.09
#